data_e62b88d8d0700dd8faed2312f48c2c29
#
_entry.id   e62b88d8d0700dd8faed2312f48c2c29
#
_cell.length_a   1.000
_cell.length_b   1.000
_cell.length_c   1.000
_cell.angle_alpha   90.00
_cell.angle_beta   90.00
_cell.angle_gamma   90.00
#
_symmetry.space_group_name_H-M   'P 1'
#
loop_
_entity.id
_entity.type
_entity.pdbx_description
1 polymer ?
#
loop_
_entity_poly.entity_id
_entity_poly.type
_entity_poly.pdbx_seq_one_letter_code
_entity_poly.pdbx_strand_id
1 'polypeptide(L)'
;MQLERARIKNFRSLRDVEVSFSAHTALIGGNGAGKSSILKAIEKFYSTSKSCDADDFFGRDQGQPIEIELTFHQLGDQEVAAFEERVRDGKLVVTRIFDGGASSGRYQGLVPQIADFVAIRMHAGATPKRAAYNFLRENNPLYADLPNAGSAAAVDQALRDWEANHPDQLVLLPDDGQFFGFQNNSRGKLQRHTSFVFIPAVREASADAADGKTSVIGKLLELLVRSQVLQRPDILAFKAQMTEAYQALVSAENMPELGALAGTLTADLRGLYQDAEVSLNWREIGEMPVPLPMADVFLKDDGFGGPVDRQGHGLQRAFIFTLLQHLARTVVPDADNAPLEGDIGGGDGAPAAAAVQAPTLILAIEEPELYQHPTKQRHFAEVLRGLSSGTLPGVQGHTQVIFGSHSPMFISMGKADEVRLTRRSSCADSEFKQCTLQALDLGIVAQKLEQGWGKPAGTFSAETLMPRLHILGAELAEGFFANGVILVEGRSDKAALTATARMLGVSFEAAGIAILSAEGKANLDRPYVIFRELCIPTFMLWDCDQQLAEAKRTPATDLALSKLAMPGYHFDTAPNHDLISDCYAHFEKTLEHKLKDELTPDVHAACLAAASEPFGVHPNNDTQKIPEVVYQTLLRAKEQGRESDMLKNLVRTMWRFFRNEEIPEQPQEQASIVPA
;
A
#
# COMPACT_ATOMS: atom_id res chain seq x y z
N MET A 1 -4.40 15.20 8.50
CA MET A 1 -4.36 13.78 8.98
C MET A 1 -3.82 12.86 7.90
N GLN A 2 -3.16 11.72 8.23
CA GLN A 2 -2.59 10.77 7.27
C GLN A 2 -3.11 9.37 7.55
N LEU A 3 -3.26 8.56 6.49
CA LEU A 3 -3.64 7.14 6.62
C LEU A 3 -2.45 6.34 7.17
N GLU A 4 -2.61 5.78 8.36
CA GLU A 4 -1.60 4.96 9.04
C GLU A 4 -1.76 3.49 8.69
N ARG A 5 -3.02 3.00 8.68
CA ARG A 5 -3.30 1.57 8.57
C ARG A 5 -4.65 1.34 7.90
N ALA A 6 -4.74 0.26 7.13
CA ALA A 6 -6.00 -0.32 6.69
C ALA A 6 -6.09 -1.77 7.14
N ARG A 7 -7.21 -2.18 7.73
CA ARG A 7 -7.58 -3.57 7.93
C ARG A 7 -8.77 -3.91 7.05
N ILE A 8 -8.61 -4.92 6.22
CA ILE A 8 -9.58 -5.27 5.19
C ILE A 8 -9.98 -6.73 5.38
N LYS A 9 -11.28 -6.98 5.58
CA LYS A 9 -11.82 -8.33 5.77
C LYS A 9 -12.81 -8.67 4.67
N ASN A 10 -12.77 -9.92 4.27
CA ASN A 10 -13.70 -10.56 3.33
C ASN A 10 -13.81 -9.86 1.96
N PHE A 11 -12.73 -9.20 1.48
CA PHE A 11 -12.75 -8.49 0.21
C PHE A 11 -11.83 -9.15 -0.83
N ARG A 12 -12.38 -9.73 -1.89
CA ARG A 12 -11.68 -10.41 -3.00
C ARG A 12 -10.68 -11.48 -2.51
N SER A 13 -9.36 -11.24 -2.65
CA SER A 13 -8.31 -12.13 -2.12
C SER A 13 -7.91 -11.79 -0.68
N LEU A 14 -8.50 -10.78 -0.07
CA LEU A 14 -8.20 -10.29 1.27
C LEU A 14 -9.19 -10.89 2.27
N ARG A 15 -8.79 -11.95 2.97
CA ARG A 15 -9.63 -12.59 4.00
C ARG A 15 -9.66 -11.77 5.28
N ASP A 16 -8.49 -11.47 5.83
CA ASP A 16 -8.25 -10.52 6.92
C ASP A 16 -6.80 -10.06 6.79
N VAL A 17 -6.62 -8.87 6.23
CA VAL A 17 -5.30 -8.32 5.90
C VAL A 17 -5.17 -6.95 6.53
N GLU A 18 -4.06 -6.75 7.23
CA GLU A 18 -3.67 -5.46 7.79
C GLU A 18 -2.49 -4.90 7.01
N VAL A 19 -2.60 -3.65 6.58
CA VAL A 19 -1.58 -2.93 5.81
C VAL A 19 -1.25 -1.64 6.53
N SER A 20 0.02 -1.44 6.88
CA SER A 20 0.54 -0.17 7.39
C SER A 20 1.05 0.70 6.24
N PHE A 21 0.79 1.99 6.33
CA PHE A 21 1.21 2.97 5.33
C PHE A 21 2.17 3.99 5.91
N SER A 22 3.11 4.42 5.09
CA SER A 22 3.97 5.58 5.30
C SER A 22 3.59 6.69 4.32
N ALA A 23 4.27 7.82 4.34
CA ALA A 23 4.05 8.87 3.33
C ALA A 23 4.25 8.35 1.89
N HIS A 24 5.14 7.36 1.72
CA HIS A 24 5.40 6.68 0.45
C HIS A 24 5.37 5.18 0.68
N THR A 25 4.43 4.46 0.06
CA THR A 25 4.24 3.02 0.28
C THR A 25 4.20 2.27 -1.04
N ALA A 26 5.07 1.28 -1.19
CA ALA A 26 5.14 0.40 -2.36
C ALA A 26 4.53 -0.96 -2.03
N LEU A 27 3.45 -1.31 -2.68
CA LEU A 27 2.87 -2.66 -2.67
C LEU A 27 3.52 -3.49 -3.77
N ILE A 28 4.23 -4.54 -3.40
CA ILE A 28 4.91 -5.41 -4.35
C ILE A 28 4.49 -6.87 -4.16
N GLY A 29 4.78 -7.70 -5.15
CA GLY A 29 4.42 -9.12 -5.14
C GLY A 29 4.00 -9.62 -6.51
N GLY A 30 3.77 -10.92 -6.64
CA GLY A 30 3.36 -11.56 -7.88
C GLY A 30 2.00 -11.10 -8.42
N ASN A 31 1.68 -11.48 -9.66
CA ASN A 31 0.35 -11.22 -10.22
C ASN A 31 -0.73 -11.92 -9.40
N GLY A 32 -1.82 -11.20 -9.13
CA GLY A 32 -2.92 -11.73 -8.31
C GLY A 32 -2.61 -11.86 -6.81
N ALA A 33 -1.47 -11.35 -6.30
CA ALA A 33 -1.11 -11.43 -4.89
C ALA A 33 -1.96 -10.54 -3.96
N GLY A 34 -2.78 -9.64 -4.51
CA GLY A 34 -3.70 -8.82 -3.73
C GLY A 34 -3.40 -7.32 -3.75
N LYS A 35 -2.33 -6.86 -4.43
CA LYS A 35 -1.97 -5.42 -4.53
C LYS A 35 -3.14 -4.55 -4.98
N SER A 36 -3.72 -4.86 -6.14
CA SER A 36 -4.90 -4.16 -6.66
C SER A 36 -6.12 -4.27 -5.75
N SER A 37 -6.28 -5.41 -5.07
CA SER A 37 -7.39 -5.59 -4.13
C SER A 37 -7.28 -4.65 -2.94
N ILE A 38 -6.08 -4.40 -2.41
CA ILE A 38 -5.84 -3.43 -1.33
C ILE A 38 -6.22 -2.02 -1.80
N LEU A 39 -5.71 -1.58 -2.97
CA LEU A 39 -6.02 -0.24 -3.50
C LEU A 39 -7.51 -0.07 -3.80
N LYS A 40 -8.15 -1.09 -4.39
CA LYS A 40 -9.59 -1.09 -4.68
C LYS A 40 -10.46 -1.14 -3.42
N ALA A 41 -10.01 -1.77 -2.33
CA ALA A 41 -10.72 -1.72 -1.06
C ALA A 41 -10.74 -0.29 -0.48
N ILE A 42 -9.61 0.42 -0.54
CA ILE A 42 -9.55 1.83 -0.11
C ILE A 42 -10.41 2.70 -1.03
N GLU A 43 -10.40 2.47 -2.34
CA GLU A 43 -11.31 3.14 -3.29
C GLU A 43 -12.78 2.89 -2.91
N LYS A 44 -13.15 1.63 -2.61
CA LYS A 44 -14.51 1.30 -2.14
C LYS A 44 -14.87 2.05 -0.86
N PHE A 45 -13.91 2.18 0.08
CA PHE A 45 -14.13 2.95 1.30
C PHE A 45 -14.50 4.41 1.02
N TYR A 46 -13.87 5.07 0.04
CA TYR A 46 -14.15 6.46 -0.34
C TYR A 46 -15.29 6.62 -1.36
N SER A 47 -15.74 5.55 -2.01
CA SER A 47 -16.79 5.60 -3.03
C SER A 47 -18.17 5.85 -2.42
N THR A 48 -18.90 6.85 -2.90
CA THR A 48 -20.23 7.21 -2.41
C THR A 48 -21.36 6.37 -2.99
N SER A 49 -21.15 5.68 -4.12
CA SER A 49 -22.24 5.17 -4.97
C SER A 49 -22.26 3.66 -5.20
N LYS A 50 -21.35 2.86 -4.63
CA LYS A 50 -21.21 1.47 -5.06
C LYS A 50 -21.52 0.46 -3.97
N SER A 51 -22.53 -0.38 -4.20
CA SER A 51 -22.68 -1.70 -3.57
C SER A 51 -21.50 -2.59 -3.91
N CYS A 52 -21.22 -3.59 -3.09
CA CYS A 52 -20.29 -4.65 -3.43
C CYS A 52 -21.02 -5.75 -4.18
N ASP A 53 -20.42 -6.23 -5.27
CA ASP A 53 -20.92 -7.36 -6.04
C ASP A 53 -20.50 -8.68 -5.38
N ALA A 54 -21.12 -9.80 -5.74
CA ALA A 54 -20.76 -11.13 -5.23
C ALA A 54 -19.26 -11.45 -5.44
N ASP A 55 -18.67 -10.98 -6.54
CA ASP A 55 -17.26 -11.16 -6.87
C ASP A 55 -16.31 -10.30 -6.00
N ASP A 56 -16.82 -9.32 -5.27
CA ASP A 56 -16.05 -8.53 -4.31
C ASP A 56 -15.87 -9.27 -2.97
N PHE A 57 -16.66 -10.31 -2.67
CA PHE A 57 -16.54 -11.09 -1.44
C PHE A 57 -15.48 -12.20 -1.56
N PHE A 58 -14.72 -12.44 -0.51
CA PHE A 58 -13.73 -13.52 -0.46
C PHE A 58 -14.45 -14.88 -0.64
N GLY A 59 -14.01 -15.65 -1.62
CA GLY A 59 -14.66 -16.92 -1.97
C GLY A 59 -16.13 -16.79 -2.41
N ARG A 60 -16.61 -15.57 -2.72
CA ARG A 60 -18.01 -15.24 -3.03
C ARG A 60 -18.98 -15.50 -1.86
N ASP A 61 -18.47 -15.62 -0.66
CA ASP A 61 -19.29 -15.80 0.55
C ASP A 61 -19.88 -14.46 1.02
N GLN A 62 -21.15 -14.25 0.71
CA GLN A 62 -21.90 -13.07 1.15
C GLN A 62 -22.53 -13.24 2.56
N GLY A 63 -22.32 -14.35 3.22
CA GLY A 63 -22.77 -14.61 4.58
C GLY A 63 -21.98 -13.82 5.63
N GLN A 64 -20.80 -13.31 5.26
CA GLN A 64 -19.98 -12.45 6.10
C GLN A 64 -19.85 -11.07 5.45
N PRO A 65 -19.92 -9.97 6.21
CA PRO A 65 -19.78 -8.63 5.66
C PRO A 65 -18.34 -8.38 5.18
N ILE A 66 -18.20 -7.48 4.19
CA ILE A 66 -16.92 -6.86 3.90
C ILE A 66 -16.72 -5.72 4.90
N GLU A 67 -15.59 -5.72 5.61
CA GLU A 67 -15.21 -4.65 6.52
C GLU A 67 -13.91 -4.00 6.02
N ILE A 68 -13.94 -2.68 5.87
CA ILE A 68 -12.77 -1.88 5.50
C ILE A 68 -12.58 -0.83 6.59
N GLU A 69 -11.61 -1.08 7.47
CA GLU A 69 -11.24 -0.19 8.57
C GLU A 69 -10.02 0.63 8.17
N LEU A 70 -10.10 1.94 8.27
CA LEU A 70 -8.99 2.86 8.06
C LEU A 70 -8.67 3.58 9.36
N THR A 71 -7.39 3.59 9.73
CA THR A 71 -6.85 4.32 10.88
C THR A 71 -6.04 5.50 10.37
N PHE A 72 -6.37 6.69 10.85
CA PHE A 72 -5.67 7.93 10.54
C PHE A 72 -4.92 8.45 11.78
N HIS A 73 -3.77 9.06 11.55
CA HIS A 73 -2.93 9.70 12.56
C HIS A 73 -2.51 11.10 12.13
N GLN A 74 -1.73 11.80 12.98
CA GLN A 74 -1.27 13.18 12.71
C GLN A 74 -2.44 14.12 12.41
N LEU A 75 -3.50 14.05 13.25
CA LEU A 75 -4.65 14.93 13.14
C LEU A 75 -4.29 16.33 13.66
N GLY A 76 -4.65 17.36 12.91
CA GLY A 76 -4.57 18.76 13.35
C GLY A 76 -5.75 19.13 14.26
N ASP A 77 -5.66 20.31 14.90
CA ASP A 77 -6.67 20.79 15.86
C ASP A 77 -8.08 20.87 15.25
N GLN A 78 -8.19 21.28 13.98
CA GLN A 78 -9.48 21.34 13.26
C GLN A 78 -10.07 19.95 13.04
N GLU A 79 -9.23 18.97 12.73
CA GLU A 79 -9.64 17.58 12.55
C GLU A 79 -10.05 16.94 13.87
N VAL A 80 -9.29 17.20 14.93
CA VAL A 80 -9.65 16.75 16.29
C VAL A 80 -11.01 17.31 16.70
N ALA A 81 -11.25 18.61 16.48
CA ALA A 81 -12.53 19.25 16.77
C ALA A 81 -13.68 18.70 15.89
N ALA A 82 -13.41 18.38 14.61
CA ALA A 82 -14.42 17.87 13.70
C ALA A 82 -14.89 16.44 14.03
N PHE A 83 -13.97 15.60 14.57
CA PHE A 83 -14.26 14.20 14.86
C PHE A 83 -14.53 13.90 16.35
N GLU A 84 -14.34 14.88 17.23
CA GLU A 84 -14.75 14.86 18.64
C GLU A 84 -14.27 13.60 19.40
N GLU A 85 -15.21 12.91 20.05
CA GLU A 85 -14.96 11.71 20.88
C GLU A 85 -14.35 10.52 20.10
N ARG A 86 -14.37 10.56 18.76
CA ARG A 86 -13.84 9.49 17.89
C ARG A 86 -12.34 9.55 17.73
N VAL A 87 -11.73 10.66 18.14
CA VAL A 87 -10.27 10.79 18.17
C VAL A 87 -9.75 10.27 19.51
N ARG A 88 -8.89 9.26 19.48
CA ARG A 88 -8.28 8.67 20.66
C ARG A 88 -6.79 8.48 20.43
N ASP A 89 -5.98 8.84 21.41
CA ASP A 89 -4.52 8.75 21.34
C ASP A 89 -3.94 9.36 20.06
N GLY A 90 -4.55 10.46 19.58
CA GLY A 90 -4.16 11.13 18.35
C GLY A 90 -4.53 10.37 17.07
N LYS A 91 -5.41 9.38 17.14
CA LYS A 91 -5.85 8.57 16.01
C LYS A 91 -7.38 8.60 15.83
N LEU A 92 -7.79 8.48 14.57
CA LEU A 92 -9.19 8.31 14.17
C LEU A 92 -9.33 6.97 13.44
N VAL A 93 -10.24 6.13 13.93
CA VAL A 93 -10.57 4.84 13.29
C VAL A 93 -11.97 4.90 12.71
N VAL A 94 -12.08 4.61 11.42
CA VAL A 94 -13.35 4.59 10.70
C VAL A 94 -13.47 3.29 9.92
N THR A 95 -14.56 2.56 10.11
CA THR A 95 -14.86 1.32 9.41
C THR A 95 -16.01 1.53 8.44
N ARG A 96 -15.87 1.06 7.20
CA ARG A 96 -16.98 0.93 6.27
C ARG A 96 -17.36 -0.53 6.10
N ILE A 97 -18.64 -0.85 6.33
CA ILE A 97 -19.17 -2.21 6.33
C ILE A 97 -20.16 -2.35 5.18
N PHE A 98 -19.97 -3.40 4.38
CA PHE A 98 -20.89 -3.79 3.31
C PHE A 98 -21.46 -5.16 3.65
N ASP A 99 -22.74 -5.21 3.94
CA ASP A 99 -23.47 -6.45 4.13
C ASP A 99 -23.73 -7.13 2.77
N GLY A 100 -23.98 -8.44 2.76
CA GLY A 100 -24.34 -9.17 1.55
C GLY A 100 -25.60 -8.60 0.90
N GLY A 101 -25.68 -8.73 -0.44
CA GLY A 101 -26.74 -8.12 -1.24
C GLY A 101 -26.38 -6.69 -1.68
N ALA A 102 -27.34 -5.97 -2.26
CA ALA A 102 -27.15 -4.63 -2.85
C ALA A 102 -27.04 -3.50 -1.80
N SER A 103 -26.40 -3.74 -0.66
CA SER A 103 -26.25 -2.72 0.37
C SER A 103 -25.19 -1.71 -0.01
N SER A 104 -25.48 -0.46 0.28
CA SER A 104 -24.62 0.68 -0.07
C SER A 104 -23.45 0.91 0.91
N GLY A 105 -23.29 0.04 1.91
CA GLY A 105 -22.30 0.14 2.98
C GLY A 105 -22.59 1.27 3.97
N ARG A 106 -22.29 1.04 5.23
CA ARG A 106 -22.41 2.03 6.31
C ARG A 106 -21.06 2.36 6.90
N TYR A 107 -20.87 3.61 7.33
CA TYR A 107 -19.68 4.01 8.08
C TYR A 107 -19.95 3.88 9.57
N GLN A 108 -18.92 3.50 10.33
CA GLN A 108 -18.92 3.47 11.78
C GLN A 108 -17.59 4.00 12.31
N GLY A 109 -17.66 4.86 13.33
CA GLY A 109 -16.50 5.24 14.13
C GLY A 109 -16.46 4.42 15.42
N LEU A 110 -15.37 4.56 16.18
CA LEU A 110 -15.25 4.01 17.51
C LEU A 110 -15.49 5.12 18.53
N VAL A 111 -16.39 4.88 19.47
CA VAL A 111 -16.69 5.80 20.58
C VAL A 111 -16.67 5.05 21.91
N PRO A 112 -16.27 5.70 23.02
CA PRO A 112 -16.42 5.13 24.33
C PRO A 112 -17.90 5.02 24.67
N GLN A 113 -18.39 3.83 24.91
CA GLN A 113 -19.78 3.60 25.29
C GLN A 113 -19.92 2.29 26.08
N ILE A 114 -21.07 2.12 26.71
CA ILE A 114 -21.44 0.90 27.41
C ILE A 114 -21.87 -0.16 26.39
N ALA A 115 -21.37 -1.39 26.50
CA ALA A 115 -21.67 -2.47 25.58
C ALA A 115 -23.18 -2.76 25.43
N ASP A 116 -23.91 -2.73 26.55
CA ASP A 116 -25.35 -2.99 26.57
C ASP A 116 -26.16 -1.87 25.86
N PHE A 117 -25.59 -0.68 25.69
CA PHE A 117 -26.26 0.45 25.04
C PHE A 117 -26.14 0.44 23.51
N VAL A 118 -25.16 -0.27 22.98
CA VAL A 118 -24.91 -0.34 21.53
C VAL A 118 -26.13 -0.86 20.78
N ALA A 119 -26.70 -1.97 21.25
CA ALA A 119 -27.88 -2.58 20.62
C ALA A 119 -29.08 -1.59 20.59
N ILE A 120 -29.27 -0.81 21.67
CA ILE A 120 -30.34 0.20 21.75
C ILE A 120 -30.13 1.30 20.73
N ARG A 121 -28.88 1.81 20.57
CA ARG A 121 -28.53 2.87 19.62
C ARG A 121 -28.63 2.44 18.17
N MET A 122 -28.38 1.17 17.88
CA MET A 122 -28.47 0.60 16.53
C MET A 122 -29.89 0.50 15.98
N HIS A 123 -30.93 0.63 16.81
CA HIS A 123 -32.30 0.63 16.32
C HIS A 123 -32.63 1.90 15.54
N ALA A 124 -32.98 1.75 14.25
CA ALA A 124 -33.29 2.86 13.34
C ALA A 124 -34.64 3.55 13.64
N GLY A 125 -35.53 2.91 14.40
CA GLY A 125 -36.87 3.42 14.69
C GLY A 125 -37.05 3.84 16.15
N ALA A 126 -37.83 4.92 16.41
CA ALA A 126 -38.09 5.41 17.76
C ALA A 126 -38.81 4.39 18.66
N THR A 127 -39.72 3.62 18.10
CA THR A 127 -40.51 2.62 18.87
C THR A 127 -39.64 1.41 19.29
N PRO A 128 -38.88 0.72 18.42
CA PRO A 128 -37.98 -0.35 18.83
C PRO A 128 -36.87 0.14 19.76
N LYS A 129 -36.33 1.34 19.54
CA LYS A 129 -35.30 1.93 20.41
C LYS A 129 -35.80 2.12 21.84
N ARG A 130 -37.02 2.68 22.03
CA ARG A 130 -37.64 2.82 23.35
C ARG A 130 -37.98 1.46 23.98
N ALA A 131 -38.45 0.51 23.18
CA ALA A 131 -38.77 -0.82 23.71
C ALA A 131 -37.50 -1.52 24.24
N ALA A 132 -36.39 -1.47 23.50
CA ALA A 132 -35.11 -2.03 23.92
C ALA A 132 -34.56 -1.32 25.18
N TYR A 133 -34.68 -0.01 25.26
CA TYR A 133 -34.28 0.78 26.42
C TYR A 133 -35.09 0.40 27.69
N ASN A 134 -36.43 0.33 27.58
CA ASN A 134 -37.29 -0.04 28.70
C ASN A 134 -37.02 -1.48 29.13
N PHE A 135 -36.82 -2.40 28.16
CA PHE A 135 -36.48 -3.78 28.48
C PHE A 135 -35.16 -3.87 29.26
N LEU A 136 -34.10 -3.14 28.84
CA LEU A 136 -32.84 -3.11 29.59
C LEU A 136 -33.04 -2.59 31.03
N ARG A 137 -33.75 -1.48 31.20
CA ARG A 137 -34.02 -0.86 32.50
C ARG A 137 -34.80 -1.79 33.44
N GLU A 138 -35.78 -2.51 32.91
CA GLU A 138 -36.66 -3.37 33.71
C GLU A 138 -36.03 -4.72 34.04
N ASN A 139 -35.16 -5.24 33.21
CA ASN A 139 -34.60 -6.59 33.36
C ASN A 139 -33.15 -6.65 33.84
N ASN A 140 -32.43 -5.51 33.87
CA ASN A 140 -31.06 -5.45 34.38
C ASN A 140 -30.97 -4.52 35.58
N PRO A 141 -30.74 -5.05 36.81
CA PRO A 141 -30.66 -4.24 38.04
C PRO A 141 -29.61 -3.13 37.97
N LEU A 142 -28.55 -3.28 37.17
CA LEU A 142 -27.49 -2.29 36.99
C LEU A 142 -28.04 -0.96 36.41
N TYR A 143 -29.08 -1.04 35.60
CA TYR A 143 -29.65 0.09 34.86
C TYR A 143 -31.06 0.49 35.39
N ALA A 144 -31.46 0.01 36.59
CA ALA A 144 -32.75 0.33 37.16
C ALA A 144 -32.95 1.83 37.43
N ASP A 145 -31.86 2.57 37.64
CA ASP A 145 -31.86 4.02 37.88
C ASP A 145 -31.97 4.87 36.60
N LEU A 146 -31.98 4.26 35.41
CA LEU A 146 -32.19 5.00 34.16
C LEU A 146 -33.57 5.68 34.16
N PRO A 147 -33.68 6.97 33.77
CA PRO A 147 -34.93 7.72 33.79
C PRO A 147 -35.95 7.19 32.77
N ASN A 148 -37.21 7.53 32.97
CA ASN A 148 -38.25 7.21 31.98
C ASN A 148 -38.10 8.09 30.74
N ALA A 149 -37.96 7.49 29.56
CA ALA A 149 -37.70 8.20 28.29
C ALA A 149 -38.88 8.03 27.32
N GLY A 150 -39.60 9.13 27.05
CA GLY A 150 -40.79 9.14 26.18
C GLY A 150 -40.48 9.25 24.68
N SER A 151 -39.26 9.63 24.28
CA SER A 151 -38.83 9.80 22.90
C SER A 151 -37.45 9.16 22.65
N ALA A 152 -37.10 8.91 21.37
CA ALA A 152 -35.79 8.41 21.03
C ALA A 152 -34.64 9.36 21.45
N ALA A 153 -34.86 10.67 21.32
CA ALA A 153 -33.91 11.67 21.80
C ALA A 153 -33.72 11.66 23.33
N ALA A 154 -34.79 11.43 24.08
CA ALA A 154 -34.72 11.29 25.55
C ALA A 154 -33.98 10.00 25.94
N VAL A 155 -34.14 8.90 25.18
CA VAL A 155 -33.37 7.68 25.37
C VAL A 155 -31.87 7.96 25.18
N ASP A 156 -31.50 8.60 24.05
CA ASP A 156 -30.11 8.90 23.77
C ASP A 156 -29.49 9.82 24.81
N GLN A 157 -30.24 10.78 25.32
CA GLN A 157 -29.76 11.66 26.39
C GLN A 157 -29.57 10.88 27.71
N ALA A 158 -30.51 10.04 28.08
CA ALA A 158 -30.41 9.23 29.30
C ALA A 158 -29.22 8.29 29.29
N LEU A 159 -28.94 7.67 28.12
CA LEU A 159 -27.76 6.81 27.93
C LEU A 159 -26.45 7.61 28.04
N ARG A 160 -26.39 8.81 27.45
CA ARG A 160 -25.21 9.69 27.56
C ARG A 160 -24.98 10.15 29.01
N ASP A 161 -26.03 10.56 29.70
CA ASP A 161 -25.93 11.02 31.09
C ASP A 161 -25.45 9.88 32.01
N TRP A 162 -25.90 8.66 31.76
CA TRP A 162 -25.46 7.48 32.50
C TRP A 162 -23.98 7.18 32.25
N GLU A 163 -23.55 7.20 31.00
CA GLU A 163 -22.16 7.00 30.59
C GLU A 163 -21.23 8.08 31.17
N ALA A 164 -21.66 9.33 31.19
CA ALA A 164 -20.90 10.43 31.80
C ALA A 164 -20.65 10.22 33.32
N ASN A 165 -21.54 9.52 33.97
CA ASN A 165 -21.41 9.20 35.39
C ASN A 165 -20.62 7.88 35.66
N HIS A 166 -20.35 7.09 34.62
CA HIS A 166 -19.65 5.79 34.73
C HIS A 166 -18.51 5.66 33.76
N PRO A 167 -17.52 6.58 33.74
CA PRO A 167 -16.44 6.61 32.73
C PRO A 167 -15.52 5.39 32.80
N ASP A 168 -15.43 4.71 33.92
CA ASP A 168 -14.67 3.50 34.19
C ASP A 168 -15.23 2.24 33.50
N GLN A 169 -16.51 2.27 33.11
CA GLN A 169 -17.17 1.15 32.42
C GLN A 169 -17.23 1.31 30.91
N LEU A 170 -16.74 2.43 30.38
CA LEU A 170 -16.72 2.69 28.95
C LEU A 170 -15.70 1.81 28.24
N VAL A 171 -16.13 1.20 27.16
CA VAL A 171 -15.26 0.49 26.21
C VAL A 171 -15.42 1.08 24.82
N LEU A 172 -14.36 1.03 24.00
CA LEU A 172 -14.40 1.50 22.63
C LEU A 172 -15.21 0.54 21.77
N LEU A 173 -16.35 1.00 21.28
CA LEU A 173 -17.30 0.21 20.49
C LEU A 173 -17.77 1.01 19.27
N PRO A 174 -18.24 0.33 18.19
CA PRO A 174 -18.78 1.00 17.02
C PRO A 174 -19.96 1.91 17.33
N ASP A 175 -19.97 3.11 16.76
CA ASP A 175 -21.09 4.03 16.85
C ASP A 175 -22.28 3.61 15.95
N ASP A 176 -23.38 4.37 15.96
CA ASP A 176 -24.59 4.09 15.19
C ASP A 176 -24.44 4.39 13.67
N GLY A 177 -23.29 4.85 13.22
CA GLY A 177 -22.97 5.17 11.84
C GLY A 177 -23.55 6.49 11.32
N GLN A 178 -24.31 7.25 12.11
CA GLN A 178 -24.94 8.48 11.65
C GLN A 178 -23.96 9.67 11.58
N PHE A 179 -22.91 9.64 12.38
CA PHE A 179 -21.94 10.73 12.46
C PHE A 179 -21.22 11.03 11.13
N PHE A 180 -20.81 9.99 10.40
CA PHE A 180 -20.13 10.14 9.13
C PHE A 180 -21.07 10.39 7.94
N GLY A 181 -22.40 10.34 8.20
CA GLY A 181 -23.45 10.58 7.22
C GLY A 181 -23.78 9.37 6.34
N PHE A 182 -25.03 9.34 5.88
CA PHE A 182 -25.48 8.35 4.91
C PHE A 182 -25.01 8.73 3.51
N GLN A 183 -24.91 7.74 2.63
CA GLN A 183 -24.39 7.83 1.25
C GLN A 183 -24.91 8.99 0.38
N ASN A 184 -26.14 9.43 0.61
CA ASN A 184 -26.78 10.46 -0.23
C ASN A 184 -26.38 11.89 0.16
N ASN A 185 -25.69 12.09 1.26
CA ASN A 185 -25.11 13.37 1.60
C ASN A 185 -23.68 13.40 1.02
N SER A 186 -23.53 13.97 -0.15
CA SER A 186 -22.30 14.18 -0.92
C SER A 186 -21.18 14.95 -0.18
N ARG A 187 -21.23 15.07 1.15
CA ARG A 187 -20.36 15.86 2.01
C ARG A 187 -20.06 15.12 3.33
N GLY A 188 -19.62 13.85 3.23
CA GLY A 188 -19.17 13.13 4.42
C GLY A 188 -18.05 13.91 5.13
N LYS A 189 -18.13 14.03 6.45
CA LYS A 189 -17.14 14.76 7.27
C LYS A 189 -15.69 14.32 6.93
N LEU A 190 -15.46 13.02 6.71
CA LEU A 190 -14.14 12.49 6.38
C LEU A 190 -13.59 13.00 5.05
N GLN A 191 -14.45 13.13 4.03
CA GLN A 191 -14.05 13.58 2.68
C GLN A 191 -13.64 15.06 2.63
N ARG A 192 -13.96 15.84 3.66
CA ARG A 192 -13.51 17.22 3.80
C ARG A 192 -12.04 17.32 4.22
N HIS A 193 -11.53 16.30 4.90
CA HIS A 193 -10.18 16.28 5.47
C HIS A 193 -9.22 15.38 4.71
N THR A 194 -9.74 14.41 3.92
CA THR A 194 -8.93 13.52 3.07
C THR A 194 -9.56 13.34 1.70
N SER A 195 -8.74 13.43 0.66
CA SER A 195 -9.13 13.16 -0.72
C SER A 195 -8.39 11.94 -1.24
N PHE A 196 -9.12 10.94 -1.73
CA PHE A 196 -8.54 9.73 -2.29
C PHE A 196 -8.67 9.73 -3.81
N VAL A 197 -7.54 9.63 -4.51
CA VAL A 197 -7.47 9.53 -5.95
C VAL A 197 -6.84 8.21 -6.34
N PHE A 198 -7.62 7.37 -7.04
CA PHE A 198 -7.15 6.10 -7.57
C PHE A 198 -6.86 6.21 -9.06
N ILE A 199 -5.65 5.79 -9.46
CA ILE A 199 -5.19 5.72 -10.85
C ILE A 199 -5.01 4.25 -11.20
N PRO A 200 -5.95 3.64 -11.95
CA PRO A 200 -5.87 2.25 -12.34
C PRO A 200 -4.78 2.01 -13.39
N ALA A 201 -4.43 0.74 -13.63
CA ALA A 201 -3.63 0.35 -14.78
C ALA A 201 -4.33 0.76 -16.10
N VAL A 202 -3.54 1.20 -17.10
CA VAL A 202 -4.04 1.88 -18.32
C VAL A 202 -5.12 1.13 -19.10
N ARG A 203 -5.21 -0.19 -19.00
CA ARG A 203 -6.27 -0.96 -19.68
C ARG A 203 -7.67 -0.64 -19.17
N GLU A 204 -7.82 -0.26 -17.91
CA GLU A 204 -9.09 0.18 -17.33
C GLU A 204 -9.31 1.68 -17.60
N ALA A 205 -8.25 2.49 -17.69
CA ALA A 205 -8.35 3.93 -17.97
C ALA A 205 -8.87 4.24 -19.38
N SER A 206 -8.61 3.39 -20.39
CA SER A 206 -9.14 3.58 -21.74
C SER A 206 -10.64 3.27 -21.85
N ALA A 207 -11.14 2.36 -21.02
CA ALA A 207 -12.59 2.11 -20.92
C ALA A 207 -13.31 3.23 -20.15
N ASP A 208 -12.64 3.82 -19.15
CA ASP A 208 -13.15 4.98 -18.39
C ASP A 208 -13.04 6.31 -19.15
N ALA A 209 -12.19 6.42 -20.18
CA ALA A 209 -12.02 7.64 -20.97
C ALA A 209 -13.22 7.96 -21.88
N ALA A 210 -14.06 6.96 -22.14
CA ALA A 210 -15.29 7.14 -22.93
C ALA A 210 -16.40 7.91 -22.18
N ASP A 211 -16.37 7.92 -20.84
CA ASP A 211 -17.31 8.66 -19.99
C ASP A 211 -16.59 9.83 -19.30
N GLY A 212 -16.58 10.99 -19.90
CA GLY A 212 -15.76 12.16 -19.53
C GLY A 212 -15.83 12.62 -18.05
N LYS A 213 -16.84 12.23 -17.27
CA LYS A 213 -16.95 12.56 -15.83
C LYS A 213 -16.29 11.54 -14.91
N THR A 214 -16.11 10.32 -15.34
CA THR A 214 -15.58 9.22 -14.51
C THR A 214 -14.10 8.95 -14.75
N SER A 215 -13.52 9.51 -15.82
CA SER A 215 -12.11 9.32 -16.14
C SER A 215 -11.17 9.92 -15.07
N VAL A 216 -10.02 9.29 -14.87
CA VAL A 216 -8.96 9.77 -13.96
C VAL A 216 -8.56 11.21 -14.30
N ILE A 217 -8.38 11.49 -15.59
CA ILE A 217 -8.04 12.85 -16.08
C ILE A 217 -9.17 13.83 -15.77
N GLY A 218 -10.44 13.44 -15.99
CA GLY A 218 -11.60 14.25 -15.64
C GLY A 218 -11.66 14.58 -14.14
N LYS A 219 -11.46 13.59 -13.28
CA LYS A 219 -11.41 13.79 -11.82
C LYS A 219 -10.28 14.72 -11.39
N LEU A 220 -9.07 14.54 -11.94
CA LEU A 220 -7.92 15.41 -11.62
C LEU A 220 -8.15 16.85 -12.11
N LEU A 221 -8.72 17.03 -13.30
CA LEU A 221 -9.08 18.34 -13.82
C LEU A 221 -10.20 18.98 -13.00
N GLU A 222 -11.23 18.21 -12.60
CA GLU A 222 -12.28 18.72 -11.72
C GLU A 222 -11.69 19.24 -10.40
N LEU A 223 -10.78 18.49 -9.78
CA LEU A 223 -10.10 18.92 -8.57
C LEU A 223 -9.29 20.20 -8.80
N LEU A 224 -8.56 20.32 -9.92
CA LEU A 224 -7.79 21.51 -10.28
C LEU A 224 -8.67 22.71 -10.57
N VAL A 225 -9.74 22.52 -11.37
CA VAL A 225 -10.68 23.58 -11.71
C VAL A 225 -11.42 24.04 -10.46
N ARG A 226 -11.84 23.12 -9.60
CA ARG A 226 -12.52 23.40 -8.35
C ARG A 226 -11.63 24.27 -7.45
N SER A 227 -10.34 23.92 -7.30
CA SER A 227 -9.41 24.68 -6.47
C SER A 227 -9.15 26.11 -6.95
N GLN A 228 -9.19 26.35 -8.25
CA GLN A 228 -8.90 27.68 -8.84
C GLN A 228 -10.15 28.51 -9.09
N VAL A 229 -11.24 27.89 -9.56
CA VAL A 229 -12.44 28.60 -10.00
C VAL A 229 -13.35 28.93 -8.83
N LEU A 230 -13.59 27.99 -7.91
CA LEU A 230 -14.49 28.23 -6.78
C LEU A 230 -13.94 29.20 -5.73
N GLN A 231 -12.67 29.53 -5.80
CA GLN A 231 -12.00 30.51 -4.93
C GLN A 231 -12.07 31.94 -5.47
N ARG A 232 -12.53 32.12 -6.70
CA ARG A 232 -12.64 33.46 -7.29
C ARG A 232 -13.70 34.28 -6.56
N PRO A 233 -13.40 35.52 -6.13
CA PRO A 233 -14.36 36.37 -5.41
C PRO A 233 -15.66 36.62 -6.17
N ASP A 234 -15.58 36.72 -7.52
CA ASP A 234 -16.74 36.92 -8.39
C ASP A 234 -17.65 35.67 -8.42
N ILE A 235 -17.07 34.45 -8.39
CA ILE A 235 -17.84 33.18 -8.35
C ILE A 235 -18.46 32.99 -6.96
N LEU A 236 -17.74 33.29 -5.87
CA LEU A 236 -18.28 33.26 -4.52
C LEU A 236 -19.45 34.24 -4.33
N ALA A 237 -19.30 35.46 -4.81
CA ALA A 237 -20.36 36.47 -4.78
C ALA A 237 -21.61 36.01 -5.59
N PHE A 238 -21.38 35.47 -6.79
CA PHE A 238 -22.46 34.92 -7.62
C PHE A 238 -23.19 33.76 -6.94
N LYS A 239 -22.45 32.85 -6.29
CA LYS A 239 -23.01 31.72 -5.54
C LYS A 239 -23.91 32.20 -4.40
N ALA A 240 -23.42 33.17 -3.61
CA ALA A 240 -24.18 33.77 -2.53
C ALA A 240 -25.48 34.42 -3.04
N GLN A 241 -25.39 35.23 -4.09
CA GLN A 241 -26.54 35.90 -4.70
C GLN A 241 -27.56 34.90 -5.27
N MET A 242 -27.08 33.82 -5.89
CA MET A 242 -27.96 32.78 -6.45
C MET A 242 -28.69 32.01 -5.34
N THR A 243 -27.99 31.69 -4.25
CA THR A 243 -28.54 31.01 -3.08
C THR A 243 -29.62 31.89 -2.42
N GLU A 244 -29.35 33.17 -2.20
CA GLU A 244 -30.29 34.15 -1.63
C GLU A 244 -31.52 34.32 -2.51
N ALA A 245 -31.34 34.49 -3.84
CA ALA A 245 -32.42 34.60 -4.77
C ALA A 245 -33.31 33.36 -4.78
N TYR A 246 -32.71 32.18 -4.71
CA TYR A 246 -33.46 30.92 -4.68
C TYR A 246 -34.20 30.72 -3.34
N GLN A 247 -33.58 31.02 -2.23
CA GLN A 247 -34.23 30.98 -0.91
C GLN A 247 -35.41 31.92 -0.83
N ALA A 248 -35.28 33.13 -1.39
CA ALA A 248 -36.38 34.08 -1.48
C ALA A 248 -37.57 33.52 -2.33
N LEU A 249 -37.29 32.85 -3.44
CA LEU A 249 -38.33 32.27 -4.30
C LEU A 249 -39.09 31.11 -3.62
N VAL A 250 -38.40 30.28 -2.85
CA VAL A 250 -38.98 29.10 -2.17
C VAL A 250 -39.38 29.36 -0.72
N SER A 251 -39.37 30.63 -0.28
CA SER A 251 -39.86 30.99 1.05
C SER A 251 -41.37 30.71 1.20
N ALA A 252 -41.78 30.39 2.42
CA ALA A 252 -43.17 30.08 2.71
C ALA A 252 -44.15 31.22 2.30
N GLU A 253 -43.67 32.45 2.29
CA GLU A 253 -44.41 33.63 1.89
C GLU A 253 -44.67 33.71 0.38
N ASN A 254 -43.70 33.20 -0.41
CA ASN A 254 -43.73 33.25 -1.87
C ASN A 254 -44.31 31.99 -2.53
N MET A 255 -44.62 30.95 -1.72
CA MET A 255 -45.20 29.68 -2.18
C MET A 255 -46.55 29.41 -1.50
N PRO A 256 -47.61 30.18 -1.81
CA PRO A 256 -48.93 30.02 -1.20
C PRO A 256 -49.54 28.63 -1.44
N GLU A 257 -49.11 27.95 -2.52
CA GLU A 257 -49.55 26.60 -2.84
C GLU A 257 -49.17 25.58 -1.73
N LEU A 258 -48.06 25.79 -1.06
CA LEU A 258 -47.63 24.92 0.01
C LEU A 258 -48.50 25.11 1.27
N GLY A 259 -48.89 26.32 1.57
CA GLY A 259 -49.89 26.64 2.62
C GLY A 259 -51.26 26.06 2.32
N ALA A 260 -51.71 26.17 1.05
CA ALA A 260 -52.94 25.56 0.58
C ALA A 260 -52.92 24.02 0.70
N LEU A 261 -51.80 23.39 0.42
CA LEU A 261 -51.63 21.95 0.58
C LEU A 261 -51.75 21.51 2.04
N ALA A 262 -51.15 22.24 2.96
CA ALA A 262 -51.27 21.95 4.42
C ALA A 262 -52.77 22.10 4.85
N GLY A 263 -53.48 23.11 4.36
CA GLY A 263 -54.88 23.30 4.60
C GLY A 263 -55.75 22.16 4.04
N THR A 264 -55.50 21.71 2.83
CA THR A 264 -56.20 20.59 2.19
C THR A 264 -55.96 19.28 2.98
N LEU A 265 -54.72 18.99 3.29
CA LEU A 265 -54.36 17.80 4.08
C LEU A 265 -54.96 17.82 5.49
N THR A 266 -55.06 19.01 6.09
CA THR A 266 -55.75 19.19 7.38
C THR A 266 -57.28 18.92 7.27
N ALA A 267 -57.90 19.40 6.19
CA ALA A 267 -59.35 19.17 5.97
C ALA A 267 -59.64 17.67 5.76
N ASP A 268 -58.81 16.99 4.93
CA ASP A 268 -58.96 15.56 4.70
C ASP A 268 -58.69 14.72 5.96
N LEU A 269 -57.68 15.10 6.75
CA LEU A 269 -57.33 14.40 8.00
C LEU A 269 -58.44 14.59 9.07
N ARG A 270 -59.05 15.74 9.14
CA ARG A 270 -60.20 16.01 10.04
C ARG A 270 -61.43 15.16 9.73
N GLY A 271 -61.56 14.67 8.53
CA GLY A 271 -62.57 13.68 8.13
C GLY A 271 -62.35 12.31 8.83
N LEU A 272 -61.16 12.06 9.30
CA LEU A 272 -60.78 10.84 10.00
C LEU A 272 -60.52 11.04 11.51
N TYR A 273 -59.96 12.20 11.88
CA TYR A 273 -59.63 12.60 13.26
C TYR A 273 -60.02 14.07 13.45
N GLN A 274 -61.09 14.34 14.24
CA GLN A 274 -61.74 15.65 14.32
C GLN A 274 -60.84 16.81 14.77
N ASP A 275 -59.84 16.54 15.61
CA ASP A 275 -59.00 17.58 16.19
C ASP A 275 -57.55 17.56 15.60
N ALA A 276 -57.37 16.90 14.44
CA ALA A 276 -56.04 16.80 13.83
C ALA A 276 -55.73 18.02 12.93
N GLU A 277 -54.49 18.44 12.94
CA GLU A 277 -53.95 19.50 12.10
C GLU A 277 -52.62 19.08 11.46
N VAL A 278 -52.42 19.42 10.18
CA VAL A 278 -51.18 19.18 9.45
C VAL A 278 -50.41 20.48 9.37
N SER A 279 -49.23 20.52 9.93
CA SER A 279 -48.27 21.60 9.78
C SER A 279 -47.11 21.13 8.90
N LEU A 280 -46.81 21.82 7.83
CA LEU A 280 -45.71 21.56 6.93
C LEU A 280 -44.62 22.60 7.19
N ASN A 281 -43.55 22.17 7.86
CA ASN A 281 -42.36 23.00 8.11
C ASN A 281 -41.29 22.65 7.10
N TRP A 282 -41.00 23.56 6.19
CA TRP A 282 -40.00 23.40 5.15
C TRP A 282 -38.60 23.62 5.76
N ARG A 283 -37.69 22.70 5.47
CA ARG A 283 -36.28 22.88 5.86
C ARG A 283 -35.64 23.90 4.92
N GLU A 284 -34.80 24.74 5.48
CA GLU A 284 -33.94 25.64 4.68
C GLU A 284 -33.15 24.83 3.67
N ILE A 285 -33.15 25.32 2.43
CA ILE A 285 -32.39 24.70 1.36
C ILE A 285 -30.95 25.17 1.51
N GLY A 286 -30.03 24.20 1.60
CA GLY A 286 -28.61 24.48 1.66
C GLY A 286 -28.09 25.16 0.38
N GLU A 287 -26.82 25.48 0.36
CA GLU A 287 -26.16 26.13 -0.79
C GLU A 287 -26.41 25.42 -2.12
N MET A 288 -26.72 26.18 -3.16
CA MET A 288 -26.86 25.64 -4.51
C MET A 288 -25.50 25.26 -5.11
N PRO A 289 -25.36 24.04 -5.67
CA PRO A 289 -24.13 23.67 -6.35
C PRO A 289 -23.98 24.44 -7.67
N VAL A 290 -22.88 25.16 -7.83
CA VAL A 290 -22.52 25.79 -9.11
C VAL A 290 -21.89 24.72 -9.99
N PRO A 291 -22.43 24.44 -11.20
CA PRO A 291 -21.81 23.50 -12.11
C PRO A 291 -20.45 24.01 -12.56
N LEU A 292 -19.42 23.16 -12.40
CA LEU A 292 -18.07 23.47 -12.86
C LEU A 292 -17.96 23.29 -14.39
N PRO A 293 -17.17 24.13 -15.07
CA PRO A 293 -16.89 23.94 -16.48
C PRO A 293 -16.10 22.62 -16.65
N MET A 294 -16.51 21.82 -17.63
CA MET A 294 -15.78 20.65 -18.06
C MET A 294 -14.87 21.01 -19.22
N ALA A 295 -13.68 20.42 -19.27
CA ALA A 295 -12.70 20.64 -20.32
C ALA A 295 -12.42 19.34 -21.07
N ASP A 296 -12.53 19.35 -22.38
CA ASP A 296 -12.00 18.31 -23.23
C ASP A 296 -10.49 18.52 -23.40
N VAL A 297 -9.71 17.47 -23.16
CA VAL A 297 -8.25 17.54 -23.21
C VAL A 297 -7.76 17.09 -24.57
N PHE A 298 -7.00 17.98 -25.22
CA PHE A 298 -6.28 17.70 -26.45
C PHE A 298 -4.78 17.76 -26.18
N LEU A 299 -4.08 16.70 -26.56
CA LEU A 299 -2.62 16.63 -26.48
C LEU A 299 -2.05 16.69 -27.90
N LYS A 300 -0.90 17.34 -28.04
CA LYS A 300 -0.17 17.43 -29.31
C LYS A 300 1.24 16.91 -29.12
N ASP A 301 1.65 15.91 -29.93
CA ASP A 301 2.97 15.33 -29.94
C ASP A 301 3.46 15.27 -31.39
N ASP A 302 4.72 15.66 -31.66
CA ASP A 302 5.34 15.68 -33.01
C ASP A 302 4.45 16.33 -34.10
N GLY A 303 3.70 17.37 -33.74
CA GLY A 303 2.81 18.06 -34.68
C GLY A 303 1.43 17.41 -34.84
N PHE A 304 1.21 16.20 -34.38
CA PHE A 304 -0.10 15.55 -34.36
C PHE A 304 -0.87 15.89 -33.09
N GLY A 305 -2.06 16.46 -33.23
CA GLY A 305 -2.96 16.83 -32.12
C GLY A 305 -4.23 16.02 -32.16
N GLY A 306 -4.69 15.59 -30.98
CA GLY A 306 -5.93 14.84 -30.86
C GLY A 306 -6.43 14.73 -29.42
N PRO A 307 -7.66 14.24 -29.22
CA PRO A 307 -8.18 13.95 -27.89
C PRO A 307 -7.24 13.02 -27.11
N VAL A 308 -7.19 13.20 -25.79
CA VAL A 308 -6.25 12.46 -24.92
C VAL A 308 -6.44 10.94 -24.98
N ASP A 309 -7.66 10.46 -25.15
CA ASP A 309 -8.02 9.05 -25.28
C ASP A 309 -7.48 8.39 -26.56
N ARG A 310 -7.16 9.18 -27.58
CA ARG A 310 -6.56 8.72 -28.85
C ARG A 310 -5.05 8.89 -28.92
N GLN A 311 -4.43 9.38 -27.86
CA GLN A 311 -2.98 9.51 -27.79
C GLN A 311 -2.33 8.23 -27.25
N GLY A 312 -1.02 8.07 -27.50
CA GLY A 312 -0.27 6.92 -26.98
C GLY A 312 -0.31 6.86 -25.44
N HIS A 313 -0.44 5.67 -24.89
CA HIS A 313 -0.56 5.45 -23.44
C HIS A 313 0.59 6.08 -22.63
N GLY A 314 1.81 6.14 -23.19
CA GLY A 314 2.95 6.80 -22.57
C GLY A 314 2.73 8.30 -22.36
N LEU A 315 2.14 8.98 -23.36
CA LEU A 315 1.81 10.41 -23.28
C LEU A 315 0.64 10.65 -22.33
N GLN A 316 -0.40 9.82 -22.37
CA GLN A 316 -1.53 9.89 -21.43
C GLN A 316 -1.03 9.79 -19.97
N ARG A 317 -0.16 8.83 -19.68
CA ARG A 317 0.44 8.68 -18.33
C ARG A 317 1.30 9.86 -17.94
N ALA A 318 2.16 10.35 -18.85
CA ALA A 318 2.96 11.54 -18.60
C ALA A 318 2.07 12.75 -18.27
N PHE A 319 0.95 12.91 -18.96
CA PHE A 319 -0.01 13.95 -18.70
C PHE A 319 -0.70 13.79 -17.33
N ILE A 320 -1.12 12.58 -16.95
CA ILE A 320 -1.66 12.30 -15.60
C ILE A 320 -0.64 12.71 -14.53
N PHE A 321 0.63 12.33 -14.67
CA PHE A 321 1.68 12.73 -13.72
C PHE A 321 1.88 14.24 -13.68
N THR A 322 1.78 14.93 -14.81
CA THR A 322 1.85 16.39 -14.88
C THR A 322 0.68 17.04 -14.12
N LEU A 323 -0.53 16.51 -14.29
CA LEU A 323 -1.70 16.98 -13.53
C LEU A 323 -1.54 16.75 -12.03
N LEU A 324 -1.01 15.59 -11.62
CA LEU A 324 -0.74 15.30 -10.21
C LEU A 324 0.30 16.24 -9.60
N GLN A 325 1.40 16.51 -10.31
CA GLN A 325 2.39 17.50 -9.87
C GLN A 325 1.76 18.88 -9.72
N HIS A 326 0.88 19.26 -10.64
CA HIS A 326 0.22 20.55 -10.58
C HIS A 326 -0.80 20.60 -9.44
N LEU A 327 -1.57 19.54 -9.24
CA LEU A 327 -2.53 19.42 -8.13
C LEU A 327 -1.83 19.52 -6.76
N ALA A 328 -0.70 18.86 -6.60
CA ALA A 328 0.09 18.93 -5.36
C ALA A 328 0.70 20.32 -5.08
N ARG A 329 0.86 21.15 -6.11
CA ARG A 329 1.31 22.55 -5.98
C ARG A 329 0.15 23.51 -5.67
N THR A 330 -1.07 23.10 -5.95
CA THR A 330 -2.25 23.91 -5.73
C THR A 330 -2.80 23.61 -4.34
N VAL A 331 -2.78 24.59 -3.45
CA VAL A 331 -3.56 24.49 -2.20
C VAL A 331 -5.01 24.42 -2.63
N VAL A 332 -5.69 23.32 -2.33
CA VAL A 332 -7.14 23.17 -2.52
C VAL A 332 -7.80 23.68 -1.24
N PRO A 333 -8.20 24.94 -1.14
CA PRO A 333 -9.06 25.35 -0.05
C PRO A 333 -10.45 24.77 -0.36
N ASP A 334 -11.02 24.10 0.62
CA ASP A 334 -12.36 23.56 0.50
C ASP A 334 -13.37 24.70 0.43
N ALA A 335 -13.91 24.97 -0.75
CA ALA A 335 -14.93 26.00 -0.93
C ALA A 335 -16.26 25.66 -0.23
N ASP A 336 -16.40 24.42 0.24
CA ASP A 336 -17.54 23.94 1.02
C ASP A 336 -17.35 24.13 2.54
N ASN A 337 -16.21 24.67 2.99
CA ASN A 337 -15.90 24.97 4.39
C ASN A 337 -16.00 26.48 4.72
N ALA A 338 -16.80 27.25 3.99
CA ALA A 338 -17.23 28.52 4.53
C ALA A 338 -17.95 28.24 5.87
N PRO A 339 -17.63 28.96 6.97
CA PRO A 339 -18.35 28.80 8.23
C PRO A 339 -19.86 28.93 7.93
N LEU A 340 -20.64 27.98 8.35
CA LEU A 340 -22.08 28.18 8.41
C LEU A 340 -22.27 29.43 9.29
N GLU A 341 -22.71 30.54 8.68
CA GLU A 341 -23.16 31.72 9.38
C GLU A 341 -24.40 31.31 10.21
N GLY A 342 -24.18 30.84 11.39
CA GLY A 342 -25.23 30.34 12.28
C GLY A 342 -24.89 30.45 13.76
N ASP A 343 -23.62 30.77 14.13
CA ASP A 343 -23.19 30.87 15.51
C ASP A 343 -22.32 32.13 15.77
N ILE A 344 -22.72 33.29 15.26
CA ILE A 344 -22.14 34.56 15.66
C ILE A 344 -23.06 35.19 16.68
N GLY A 345 -22.91 34.79 17.93
CA GLY A 345 -23.26 35.64 19.07
C GLY A 345 -22.37 36.88 19.00
N GLY A 346 -23.01 38.06 18.93
CA GLY A 346 -22.36 39.36 18.74
C GLY A 346 -21.19 39.61 19.68
N GLY A 347 -20.04 39.93 19.09
CA GLY A 347 -18.84 40.42 19.74
C GLY A 347 -17.96 41.10 18.70
N ASP A 348 -17.81 42.41 18.78
CA ASP A 348 -16.89 43.23 17.97
C ASP A 348 -15.44 42.73 18.11
N GLY A 349 -14.93 42.12 17.06
CA GLY A 349 -13.55 41.70 16.96
C GLY A 349 -13.43 40.63 15.88
N ALA A 350 -13.24 41.02 14.60
CA ALA A 350 -13.01 40.10 13.51
C ALA A 350 -11.74 39.26 13.80
N PRO A 351 -11.83 37.95 14.07
CA PRO A 351 -10.64 37.12 14.04
C PRO A 351 -10.22 36.97 12.57
N ALA A 352 -8.94 37.15 12.31
CA ALA A 352 -8.33 36.82 11.02
C ALA A 352 -8.83 35.42 10.60
N ALA A 353 -9.41 35.33 9.40
CA ALA A 353 -9.88 34.06 8.83
C ALA A 353 -8.80 32.99 9.01
N ALA A 354 -9.07 32.01 9.88
CA ALA A 354 -8.16 30.90 10.08
C ALA A 354 -8.02 30.21 8.72
N ALA A 355 -6.78 30.17 8.20
CA ALA A 355 -6.50 29.55 6.92
C ALA A 355 -6.98 28.09 6.97
N VAL A 356 -7.98 27.79 6.15
CA VAL A 356 -8.55 26.43 6.06
C VAL A 356 -7.45 25.52 5.52
N GLN A 357 -7.11 24.50 6.28
CA GLN A 357 -6.05 23.58 5.94
C GLN A 357 -6.55 22.67 4.80
N ALA A 358 -5.77 22.61 3.69
CA ALA A 358 -6.12 21.75 2.56
C ALA A 358 -6.20 20.27 2.97
N PRO A 359 -7.16 19.51 2.43
CA PRO A 359 -7.29 18.09 2.73
C PRO A 359 -6.03 17.32 2.32
N THR A 360 -5.66 16.29 3.08
CA THR A 360 -4.57 15.40 2.71
C THR A 360 -4.95 14.61 1.46
N LEU A 361 -4.12 14.68 0.43
CA LEU A 361 -4.29 13.91 -0.79
C LEU A 361 -3.67 12.51 -0.62
N ILE A 362 -4.51 11.47 -0.68
CA ILE A 362 -4.07 10.07 -0.72
C ILE A 362 -4.12 9.61 -2.17
N LEU A 363 -2.95 9.43 -2.76
CA LEU A 363 -2.79 9.04 -4.16
C LEU A 363 -2.47 7.56 -4.26
N ALA A 364 -3.36 6.78 -4.86
CA ALA A 364 -3.20 5.36 -5.11
C ALA A 364 -2.98 5.07 -6.59
N ILE A 365 -1.89 4.40 -6.96
CA ILE A 365 -1.51 4.18 -8.36
C ILE A 365 -1.26 2.69 -8.61
N GLU A 366 -1.92 2.12 -9.62
CA GLU A 366 -1.60 0.79 -10.12
C GLU A 366 -0.57 0.88 -11.25
N GLU A 367 0.46 0.04 -11.13
CA GLU A 367 1.47 -0.22 -12.14
C GLU A 367 1.99 1.07 -12.82
N PRO A 368 2.60 2.00 -12.07
CA PRO A 368 3.10 3.27 -12.62
C PRO A 368 4.13 3.08 -13.75
N GLU A 369 4.75 1.91 -13.84
CA GLU A 369 5.73 1.53 -14.87
C GLU A 369 5.14 1.23 -16.24
N LEU A 370 3.85 0.90 -16.35
CA LEU A 370 3.27 0.44 -17.61
C LEU A 370 3.45 1.47 -18.73
N TYR A 371 3.84 0.98 -19.90
CA TYR A 371 4.08 1.76 -21.14
C TYR A 371 5.12 2.87 -21.00
N GLN A 372 5.98 2.81 -19.97
CA GLN A 372 7.05 3.77 -19.77
C GLN A 372 8.43 3.15 -20.08
N HIS A 373 9.25 3.91 -20.79
CA HIS A 373 10.66 3.55 -21.00
C HIS A 373 11.39 3.52 -19.64
N PRO A 374 12.36 2.61 -19.39
CA PRO A 374 13.05 2.48 -18.10
C PRO A 374 13.60 3.80 -17.53
N THR A 375 14.13 4.68 -18.37
CA THR A 375 14.59 6.02 -17.92
C THR A 375 13.47 6.90 -17.39
N LYS A 376 12.29 6.82 -18.02
CA LYS A 376 11.09 7.55 -17.57
C LYS A 376 10.50 6.94 -16.30
N GLN A 377 10.59 5.61 -16.12
CA GLN A 377 10.16 4.93 -14.89
C GLN A 377 10.93 5.47 -13.68
N ARG A 378 12.25 5.61 -13.76
CA ARG A 378 13.07 6.21 -12.68
C ARG A 378 12.63 7.64 -12.36
N HIS A 379 12.44 8.46 -13.40
CA HIS A 379 11.98 9.83 -13.23
C HIS A 379 10.60 9.88 -12.54
N PHE A 380 9.66 9.01 -12.93
CA PHE A 380 8.35 8.93 -12.27
C PHE A 380 8.46 8.48 -10.81
N ALA A 381 9.33 7.51 -10.52
CA ALA A 381 9.59 7.12 -9.14
C ALA A 381 10.11 8.29 -8.29
N GLU A 382 11.01 9.11 -8.85
CA GLU A 382 11.48 10.33 -8.18
C GLU A 382 10.36 11.38 -7.99
N VAL A 383 9.50 11.56 -9.00
CA VAL A 383 8.35 12.47 -8.90
C VAL A 383 7.38 12.01 -7.80
N LEU A 384 7.02 10.72 -7.76
CA LEU A 384 6.14 10.19 -6.72
C LEU A 384 6.74 10.37 -5.33
N ARG A 385 8.03 10.16 -5.19
CA ARG A 385 8.76 10.38 -3.94
C ARG A 385 8.80 11.86 -3.58
N GLY A 386 9.05 12.73 -4.53
CA GLY A 386 9.05 14.19 -4.32
C GLY A 386 7.68 14.72 -3.90
N LEU A 387 6.58 14.12 -4.40
CA LEU A 387 5.22 14.44 -3.96
C LEU A 387 5.00 14.07 -2.50
N SER A 388 5.39 12.85 -2.09
CA SER A 388 5.16 12.36 -0.73
C SER A 388 6.08 13.01 0.32
N SER A 389 7.28 13.43 -0.07
CA SER A 389 8.24 14.09 0.82
C SER A 389 8.09 15.62 0.85
N GLY A 390 7.24 16.21 0.00
CA GLY A 390 7.09 17.66 -0.12
C GLY A 390 8.34 18.39 -0.68
N THR A 391 9.27 17.64 -1.30
CA THR A 391 10.53 18.23 -1.82
C THR A 391 10.38 18.83 -3.21
N LEU A 392 9.27 18.58 -3.90
CA LEU A 392 9.01 19.24 -5.18
C LEU A 392 8.71 20.72 -5.01
N PRO A 393 9.30 21.62 -5.84
CA PRO A 393 9.06 23.05 -5.75
C PRO A 393 7.55 23.38 -5.85
N GLY A 394 7.05 24.14 -4.87
CA GLY A 394 5.67 24.62 -4.85
C GLY A 394 4.64 23.60 -4.32
N VAL A 395 5.03 22.40 -3.92
CA VAL A 395 4.13 21.46 -3.23
C VAL A 395 3.85 22.01 -1.83
N GLN A 396 2.59 22.38 -1.58
CA GLN A 396 2.11 22.89 -0.30
C GLN A 396 0.99 21.96 0.16
N GLY A 397 1.28 20.96 0.89
CA GLY A 397 0.26 20.05 1.40
C GLY A 397 0.81 18.68 1.67
N HIS A 398 0.09 17.91 2.44
CA HIS A 398 0.46 16.54 2.74
C HIS A 398 -0.11 15.62 1.65
N THR A 399 0.79 15.07 0.82
CA THR A 399 0.42 14.06 -0.16
C THR A 399 0.97 12.72 0.31
N GLN A 400 0.11 11.72 0.41
CA GLN A 400 0.50 10.35 0.69
C GLN A 400 0.40 9.53 -0.60
N VAL A 401 1.46 8.81 -0.95
CA VAL A 401 1.53 8.03 -2.19
C VAL A 401 1.57 6.54 -1.87
N ILE A 402 0.61 5.80 -2.43
CA ILE A 402 0.52 4.34 -2.32
C ILE A 402 0.49 3.79 -3.73
N PHE A 403 1.41 2.91 -4.09
CA PHE A 403 1.42 2.36 -5.45
C PHE A 403 1.69 0.86 -5.47
N GLY A 404 1.10 0.19 -6.46
CA GLY A 404 1.37 -1.21 -6.75
C GLY A 404 2.30 -1.33 -7.95
N SER A 405 3.47 -1.96 -7.82
CA SER A 405 4.46 -2.07 -8.91
C SER A 405 5.02 -3.48 -9.07
N HIS A 406 5.45 -3.78 -10.30
CA HIS A 406 6.25 -4.95 -10.66
C HIS A 406 7.66 -4.57 -11.12
N SER A 407 8.01 -3.28 -11.11
CA SER A 407 9.30 -2.78 -11.59
C SER A 407 10.25 -2.47 -10.42
N PRO A 408 11.46 -3.05 -10.42
CA PRO A 408 12.48 -2.71 -9.44
C PRO A 408 12.96 -1.25 -9.54
N MET A 409 12.61 -0.54 -10.63
CA MET A 409 12.97 0.88 -10.80
C MET A 409 12.24 1.80 -9.83
N PHE A 410 11.12 1.35 -9.26
CA PHE A 410 10.34 2.11 -8.26
C PHE A 410 10.74 1.80 -6.82
N ILE A 411 11.60 0.79 -6.60
CA ILE A 411 12.01 0.31 -5.29
C ILE A 411 13.49 0.61 -5.07
N SER A 412 13.86 0.91 -3.85
CA SER A 412 15.25 1.10 -3.43
C SER A 412 15.52 0.31 -2.16
N MET A 413 16.65 -0.37 -2.10
CA MET A 413 17.12 -1.03 -0.87
C MET A 413 17.22 -0.03 0.29
N GLY A 414 17.64 1.21 0.03
CA GLY A 414 17.71 2.27 1.01
C GLY A 414 16.36 2.75 1.53
N LYS A 415 15.26 2.22 1.00
CA LYS A 415 13.87 2.52 1.37
C LYS A 415 13.04 1.24 1.49
N ALA A 416 13.66 0.17 1.96
CA ALA A 416 13.01 -1.13 2.12
C ALA A 416 11.85 -1.10 3.14
N ASP A 417 11.86 -0.17 4.08
CA ASP A 417 10.78 0.10 5.04
C ASP A 417 9.49 0.63 4.39
N GLU A 418 9.58 1.21 3.19
CA GLU A 418 8.43 1.64 2.39
C GLU A 418 7.74 0.46 1.69
N VAL A 419 8.38 -0.71 1.63
CA VAL A 419 7.91 -1.89 0.90
C VAL A 419 6.90 -2.68 1.72
N ARG A 420 5.81 -3.11 1.06
CA ARG A 420 4.82 -4.07 1.57
C ARG A 420 4.74 -5.22 0.58
N LEU A 421 5.33 -6.34 0.96
CA LEU A 421 5.37 -7.54 0.12
C LEU A 421 4.08 -8.34 0.28
N THR A 422 3.31 -8.45 -0.79
CA THR A 422 2.10 -9.27 -0.85
C THR A 422 2.41 -10.64 -1.45
N ARG A 423 1.86 -11.69 -0.85
CA ARG A 423 1.96 -13.08 -1.35
C ARG A 423 0.62 -13.79 -1.27
N ARG A 424 0.46 -14.84 -2.04
CA ARG A 424 -0.70 -15.74 -1.92
C ARG A 424 -0.30 -16.96 -1.10
N SER A 425 -1.03 -17.23 -0.04
CA SER A 425 -0.87 -18.42 0.78
C SER A 425 -2.13 -19.28 0.75
N SER A 426 -1.96 -20.58 0.91
CA SER A 426 -3.08 -21.49 1.13
C SER A 426 -3.74 -21.19 2.47
N CYS A 427 -5.06 -21.35 2.54
CA CYS A 427 -5.83 -21.21 3.76
C CYS A 427 -6.26 -22.62 4.22
N ALA A 428 -6.09 -22.92 5.52
CA ALA A 428 -6.45 -24.23 6.05
C ALA A 428 -7.95 -24.56 5.91
N ASP A 429 -8.80 -23.53 5.98
CA ASP A 429 -10.25 -23.66 6.04
C ASP A 429 -10.93 -23.27 4.72
N SER A 430 -10.20 -23.10 3.62
CA SER A 430 -10.74 -22.64 2.35
C SER A 430 -9.93 -23.17 1.17
N GLU A 431 -10.61 -23.51 0.08
CA GLU A 431 -9.97 -23.83 -1.20
C GLU A 431 -9.35 -22.59 -1.86
N PHE A 432 -9.75 -21.39 -1.43
CA PHE A 432 -9.26 -20.13 -1.98
C PHE A 432 -7.96 -19.69 -1.29
N LYS A 433 -6.99 -19.29 -2.10
CA LYS A 433 -5.76 -18.69 -1.58
C LYS A 433 -6.04 -17.27 -1.09
N GLN A 434 -5.53 -16.95 0.09
CA GLN A 434 -5.60 -15.61 0.67
C GLN A 434 -4.33 -14.79 0.42
N CYS A 435 -4.48 -13.47 0.44
CA CYS A 435 -3.36 -12.55 0.47
C CYS A 435 -2.74 -12.54 1.87
N THR A 436 -1.43 -12.60 1.93
CA THR A 436 -0.62 -12.30 3.13
C THR A 436 0.29 -11.13 2.83
N LEU A 437 0.60 -10.33 3.84
CA LEU A 437 1.42 -9.14 3.70
C LEU A 437 2.57 -9.17 4.70
N GLN A 438 3.76 -8.80 4.22
CA GLN A 438 4.97 -8.62 5.03
C GLN A 438 5.44 -7.18 4.90
N ALA A 439 5.78 -6.56 6.02
CA ALA A 439 6.37 -5.24 6.10
C ALA A 439 7.68 -5.31 6.87
N LEU A 440 8.64 -4.50 6.49
CA LEU A 440 9.93 -4.46 7.14
C LEU A 440 9.91 -3.50 8.33
N ASP A 441 10.43 -3.97 9.47
CA ASP A 441 10.76 -3.15 10.63
C ASP A 441 12.28 -2.97 10.70
N LEU A 442 12.76 -1.75 10.46
CA LEU A 442 14.18 -1.43 10.50
C LEU A 442 14.79 -1.56 11.90
N GLY A 443 13.97 -1.46 12.95
CA GLY A 443 14.43 -1.73 14.34
C GLY A 443 14.78 -3.20 14.52
N ILE A 444 13.97 -4.11 13.99
CA ILE A 444 14.26 -5.55 14.01
C ILE A 444 15.49 -5.86 13.17
N VAL A 445 15.64 -5.25 11.99
CA VAL A 445 16.85 -5.40 11.15
C VAL A 445 18.08 -4.93 11.90
N ALA A 446 18.04 -3.76 12.54
CA ALA A 446 19.14 -3.24 13.35
C ALA A 446 19.52 -4.22 14.46
N GLN A 447 18.56 -4.71 15.22
CA GLN A 447 18.77 -5.66 16.31
C GLN A 447 19.42 -6.96 15.82
N LYS A 448 18.99 -7.52 14.70
CA LYS A 448 19.56 -8.74 14.13
C LYS A 448 20.99 -8.52 13.65
N LEU A 449 21.28 -7.38 13.03
CA LEU A 449 22.64 -7.02 12.67
C LEU A 449 23.53 -6.86 13.90
N GLU A 450 23.06 -6.23 14.97
CA GLU A 450 23.80 -6.12 16.25
C GLU A 450 24.14 -7.50 16.82
N GLN A 451 23.19 -8.40 16.83
CA GLN A 451 23.39 -9.78 17.27
C GLN A 451 24.44 -10.51 16.41
N GLY A 452 24.34 -10.42 15.08
CA GLY A 452 25.31 -11.01 14.15
C GLY A 452 26.73 -10.49 14.37
N TRP A 453 26.86 -9.17 14.48
CA TRP A 453 28.16 -8.51 14.71
C TRP A 453 28.63 -8.52 16.15
N GLY A 454 27.85 -9.06 17.09
CA GLY A 454 28.18 -9.04 18.54
C GLY A 454 28.32 -7.61 19.08
N LYS A 455 27.51 -6.67 18.59
CA LYS A 455 27.53 -5.27 19.00
C LYS A 455 26.50 -5.02 20.11
N PRO A 456 26.70 -4.02 20.97
CA PRO A 456 25.71 -3.60 21.95
C PRO A 456 24.42 -3.13 21.29
N ALA A 457 23.28 -3.31 21.97
CA ALA A 457 21.99 -2.79 21.54
C ALA A 457 22.04 -1.26 21.34
N GLY A 458 21.43 -0.78 20.25
CA GLY A 458 21.45 0.63 19.87
C GLY A 458 22.69 1.09 19.09
N THR A 459 23.58 0.16 18.69
CA THR A 459 24.74 0.46 17.82
C THR A 459 24.26 0.82 16.41
N PHE A 460 23.23 0.14 15.91
CA PHE A 460 22.58 0.43 14.65
C PHE A 460 21.20 1.06 14.89
N SER A 461 20.84 2.04 14.08
CA SER A 461 19.49 2.60 14.03
C SER A 461 19.00 2.67 12.58
N ALA A 462 17.72 2.87 12.37
CA ALA A 462 17.17 3.10 11.03
C ALA A 462 17.97 4.17 10.27
N GLU A 463 18.28 5.28 10.93
CA GLU A 463 19.02 6.41 10.36
C GLU A 463 20.45 6.06 9.96
N THR A 464 21.13 5.19 10.71
CA THR A 464 22.51 4.76 10.40
C THR A 464 22.58 3.63 9.38
N LEU A 465 21.51 2.83 9.24
CA LEU A 465 21.40 1.76 8.24
C LEU A 465 21.13 2.32 6.84
N MET A 466 20.20 3.27 6.73
CA MET A 466 19.71 3.80 5.46
C MET A 466 20.80 4.31 4.51
N PRO A 467 21.78 5.14 4.93
CA PRO A 467 22.80 5.64 4.02
C PRO A 467 23.65 4.54 3.37
N ARG A 468 23.90 3.45 4.08
CA ARG A 468 24.69 2.33 3.57
C ARG A 468 23.91 1.46 2.59
N LEU A 469 22.58 1.41 2.72
CA LEU A 469 21.71 0.67 1.81
C LEU A 469 21.61 1.33 0.42
N HIS A 470 21.85 2.63 0.31
CA HIS A 470 21.90 3.34 -0.97
C HIS A 470 23.08 2.96 -1.86
N ILE A 471 24.16 2.44 -1.27
CA ILE A 471 25.34 1.98 -1.99
C ILE A 471 25.04 0.68 -2.73
N LEU A 472 24.07 -0.09 -2.26
CA LEU A 472 23.62 -1.34 -2.84
C LEU A 472 22.80 -1.05 -4.10
N GLY A 473 23.34 -1.45 -5.25
CA GLY A 473 22.81 -1.10 -6.56
C GLY A 473 21.36 -1.57 -6.84
N ALA A 474 20.80 -1.07 -7.93
CA ALA A 474 19.44 -1.40 -8.36
C ALA A 474 19.21 -2.92 -8.60
N GLU A 475 20.27 -3.68 -8.87
CA GLU A 475 20.22 -5.15 -9.06
C GLU A 475 19.66 -5.85 -7.81
N LEU A 476 20.05 -5.42 -6.59
CA LEU A 476 19.54 -6.01 -5.36
C LEU A 476 18.05 -5.77 -5.14
N ALA A 477 17.47 -4.72 -5.74
CA ALA A 477 16.03 -4.48 -5.66
C ALA A 477 15.20 -5.55 -6.40
N GLU A 478 15.78 -6.31 -7.34
CA GLU A 478 15.12 -7.46 -7.98
C GLU A 478 14.74 -8.54 -6.97
N GLY A 479 15.53 -8.67 -5.88
CA GLY A 479 15.27 -9.65 -4.83
C GLY A 479 13.91 -9.48 -4.15
N PHE A 480 13.34 -8.29 -4.08
CA PHE A 480 12.01 -8.06 -3.54
C PHE A 480 10.90 -8.73 -4.36
N PHE A 481 11.15 -8.99 -5.64
CA PHE A 481 10.19 -9.60 -6.57
C PHE A 481 10.42 -11.10 -6.75
N ALA A 482 11.53 -11.63 -6.23
CA ALA A 482 11.91 -13.02 -6.39
C ALA A 482 11.15 -13.95 -5.42
N ASN A 483 10.96 -15.21 -5.84
CA ASN A 483 10.47 -16.28 -4.97
C ASN A 483 11.55 -16.73 -3.97
N GLY A 484 12.81 -16.51 -4.29
CA GLY A 484 13.98 -16.76 -3.46
C GLY A 484 15.20 -16.02 -4.00
N VAL A 485 16.18 -15.81 -3.14
CA VAL A 485 17.38 -15.05 -3.45
C VAL A 485 18.63 -15.86 -3.10
N ILE A 486 19.55 -15.93 -4.05
CA ILE A 486 20.93 -16.39 -3.80
C ILE A 486 21.80 -15.13 -3.75
N LEU A 487 22.28 -14.78 -2.56
CA LEU A 487 23.19 -13.67 -2.36
C LEU A 487 24.62 -14.17 -2.48
N VAL A 488 25.38 -13.60 -3.40
CA VAL A 488 26.79 -13.94 -3.63
C VAL A 488 27.67 -12.71 -3.46
N GLU A 489 28.94 -12.96 -3.18
CA GLU A 489 29.91 -11.88 -2.99
C GLU A 489 30.16 -11.10 -4.28
N GLY A 490 30.36 -11.82 -5.39
CA GLY A 490 30.79 -11.21 -6.65
C GLY A 490 30.10 -11.76 -7.90
N ARG A 491 30.45 -11.15 -9.04
CA ARG A 491 29.91 -11.55 -10.35
C ARG A 491 30.46 -12.88 -10.85
N SER A 492 31.66 -13.27 -10.39
CA SER A 492 32.26 -14.57 -10.72
C SER A 492 31.46 -15.72 -10.11
N ASP A 493 30.99 -15.56 -8.85
CA ASP A 493 30.14 -16.55 -8.21
C ASP A 493 28.82 -16.70 -8.96
N LYS A 494 28.19 -15.55 -9.30
CA LYS A 494 26.97 -15.53 -10.12
C LYS A 494 27.18 -16.26 -11.46
N ALA A 495 28.29 -16.02 -12.13
CA ALA A 495 28.61 -16.66 -13.39
C ALA A 495 28.80 -18.18 -13.23
N ALA A 496 29.55 -18.61 -12.21
CA ALA A 496 29.79 -20.01 -11.92
C ALA A 496 28.49 -20.77 -11.58
N LEU A 497 27.65 -20.20 -10.74
CA LEU A 497 26.35 -20.79 -10.39
C LEU A 497 25.41 -20.89 -11.59
N THR A 498 25.32 -19.82 -12.42
CA THR A 498 24.49 -19.79 -13.63
C THR A 498 24.96 -20.84 -14.63
N ALA A 499 26.29 -20.94 -14.89
CA ALA A 499 26.87 -21.90 -15.80
C ALA A 499 26.64 -23.35 -15.33
N THR A 500 26.84 -23.61 -14.05
CA THR A 500 26.65 -24.95 -13.46
C THR A 500 25.18 -25.37 -13.45
N ALA A 501 24.26 -24.46 -13.13
CA ALA A 501 22.81 -24.71 -13.21
C ALA A 501 22.40 -25.12 -14.62
N ARG A 502 22.90 -24.40 -15.64
CA ARG A 502 22.67 -24.72 -17.05
C ARG A 502 23.23 -26.11 -17.42
N MET A 503 24.41 -26.50 -16.93
CA MET A 503 24.97 -27.85 -17.14
C MET A 503 24.12 -28.94 -16.49
N LEU A 504 23.48 -28.65 -15.37
CA LEU A 504 22.56 -29.57 -14.69
C LEU A 504 21.14 -29.52 -15.27
N GLY A 505 20.88 -28.71 -16.31
CA GLY A 505 19.59 -28.61 -16.97
C GLY A 505 18.51 -27.87 -16.17
N VAL A 506 18.90 -27.03 -15.20
CA VAL A 506 18.00 -26.21 -14.41
C VAL A 506 18.28 -24.72 -14.61
N SER A 507 17.24 -23.88 -14.38
CA SER A 507 17.36 -22.42 -14.41
C SER A 507 16.76 -21.85 -13.12
N PHE A 508 17.58 -21.21 -12.33
CA PHE A 508 17.12 -20.48 -11.15
C PHE A 508 16.14 -19.37 -11.52
N GLU A 509 16.41 -18.64 -12.61
CA GLU A 509 15.55 -17.57 -13.09
C GLU A 509 14.15 -18.09 -13.50
N ALA A 510 14.08 -19.23 -14.21
CA ALA A 510 12.80 -19.85 -14.56
C ALA A 510 12.00 -20.31 -13.32
N ALA A 511 12.69 -20.64 -12.23
CA ALA A 511 12.08 -20.95 -10.95
C ALA A 511 11.72 -19.68 -10.13
N GLY A 512 12.02 -18.49 -10.65
CA GLY A 512 11.82 -17.22 -9.96
C GLY A 512 12.82 -16.96 -8.82
N ILE A 513 14.00 -17.58 -8.91
CA ILE A 513 15.08 -17.41 -7.95
C ILE A 513 16.13 -16.47 -8.55
N ALA A 514 16.42 -15.36 -7.88
CA ALA A 514 17.38 -14.38 -8.34
C ALA A 514 18.77 -14.65 -7.73
N ILE A 515 19.82 -14.65 -8.59
CA ILE A 515 21.21 -14.66 -8.13
C ILE A 515 21.71 -13.22 -8.15
N LEU A 516 21.97 -12.66 -6.97
CA LEU A 516 22.30 -11.25 -6.76
C LEU A 516 23.69 -11.08 -6.18
N SER A 517 24.52 -10.26 -6.84
CA SER A 517 25.85 -9.89 -6.33
C SER A 517 25.78 -8.68 -5.41
N ALA A 518 26.35 -8.80 -4.23
CA ALA A 518 26.48 -7.70 -3.27
C ALA A 518 27.69 -6.80 -3.53
N GLU A 519 28.50 -7.10 -4.55
CA GLU A 519 29.73 -6.38 -4.90
C GLU A 519 30.70 -6.27 -3.71
N GLY A 520 30.83 -7.37 -2.97
CA GLY A 520 31.76 -7.55 -1.87
C GLY A 520 31.13 -8.15 -0.60
N LYS A 521 31.90 -8.95 0.09
CA LYS A 521 31.53 -9.70 1.30
C LYS A 521 30.90 -8.81 2.39
N ALA A 522 31.47 -7.62 2.60
CA ALA A 522 30.99 -6.69 3.64
C ALA A 522 29.57 -6.11 3.38
N ASN A 523 29.03 -6.35 2.18
CA ASN A 523 27.71 -5.86 1.77
C ASN A 523 26.63 -6.95 1.83
N LEU A 524 26.95 -8.19 2.20
CA LEU A 524 26.01 -9.32 2.23
C LEU A 524 25.05 -9.24 3.43
N ASP A 525 25.51 -8.71 4.57
CA ASP A 525 24.79 -8.76 5.84
C ASP A 525 23.41 -8.10 5.81
N ARG A 526 23.32 -6.90 5.30
CA ARG A 526 22.07 -6.11 5.28
C ARG A 526 21.02 -6.66 4.33
N PRO A 527 21.30 -6.89 3.03
CA PRO A 527 20.35 -7.51 2.12
C PRO A 527 19.86 -8.86 2.63
N TYR A 528 20.77 -9.67 3.21
CA TYR A 528 20.41 -10.97 3.77
C TYR A 528 19.34 -10.84 4.87
N VAL A 529 19.57 -9.95 5.85
CA VAL A 529 18.61 -9.73 6.94
C VAL A 529 17.30 -9.15 6.40
N ILE A 530 17.35 -8.16 5.50
CA ILE A 530 16.17 -7.54 4.92
C ILE A 530 15.29 -8.56 4.18
N PHE A 531 15.87 -9.38 3.31
CA PHE A 531 15.10 -10.39 2.59
C PHE A 531 14.50 -11.44 3.53
N ARG A 532 15.24 -11.86 4.53
CA ARG A 532 14.77 -12.83 5.53
C ARG A 532 13.62 -12.27 6.37
N GLU A 533 13.67 -10.98 6.76
CA GLU A 533 12.58 -10.32 7.49
C GLU A 533 11.30 -10.19 6.64
N LEU A 534 11.45 -10.03 5.35
CA LEU A 534 10.33 -10.05 4.40
C LEU A 534 9.87 -11.48 4.03
N CYS A 535 10.36 -12.50 4.75
CA CYS A 535 10.06 -13.90 4.48
C CYS A 535 10.41 -14.34 3.04
N ILE A 536 11.45 -13.73 2.44
CA ILE A 536 12.00 -14.17 1.17
C ILE A 536 13.10 -15.20 1.47
N PRO A 537 12.93 -16.47 1.03
CA PRO A 537 13.96 -17.47 1.19
C PRO A 537 15.29 -16.97 0.62
N THR A 538 16.36 -16.99 1.41
CA THR A 538 17.64 -16.42 1.00
C THR A 538 18.76 -17.37 1.35
N PHE A 539 19.53 -17.77 0.34
CA PHE A 539 20.78 -18.53 0.48
C PHE A 539 21.96 -17.57 0.34
N MET A 540 22.97 -17.67 1.21
CA MET A 540 24.13 -16.77 1.18
C MET A 540 25.42 -17.54 0.89
N LEU A 541 26.24 -16.99 -0.01
CA LEU A 541 27.55 -17.55 -0.39
C LEU A 541 28.63 -16.48 -0.26
N TRP A 542 29.75 -16.82 0.38
CA TRP A 542 30.92 -15.94 0.50
C TRP A 542 32.24 -16.70 0.59
N ASP A 543 33.35 -15.99 0.39
CA ASP A 543 34.71 -16.48 0.47
C ASP A 543 35.39 -16.05 1.79
N CYS A 544 36.12 -16.93 2.45
CA CYS A 544 36.86 -16.63 3.69
C CYS A 544 38.26 -16.04 3.42
N ASP A 545 38.70 -16.01 2.16
CA ASP A 545 39.92 -15.34 1.70
C ASP A 545 41.20 -15.75 2.40
N GLN A 546 41.33 -17.02 2.85
CA GLN A 546 42.49 -17.49 3.58
C GLN A 546 43.81 -17.46 2.76
N GLN A 547 43.73 -17.32 1.44
CA GLN A 547 44.89 -17.12 0.55
C GLN A 547 45.48 -15.70 0.67
N LEU A 548 44.75 -14.73 1.22
CA LEU A 548 45.24 -13.37 1.39
C LEU A 548 46.15 -13.24 2.58
N ALA A 549 47.04 -12.22 2.56
CA ALA A 549 47.81 -11.87 3.73
C ALA A 549 46.89 -11.51 4.93
N GLU A 550 47.28 -11.87 6.14
CA GLU A 550 46.46 -11.72 7.36
C GLU A 550 45.83 -10.33 7.52
N ALA A 551 46.60 -9.28 7.22
CA ALA A 551 46.14 -7.89 7.29
C ALA A 551 45.01 -7.53 6.30
N LYS A 552 44.76 -8.38 5.27
CA LYS A 552 43.69 -8.18 4.28
C LYS A 552 42.48 -9.08 4.52
N ARG A 553 42.56 -10.00 5.46
CA ARG A 553 41.43 -10.89 5.81
C ARG A 553 40.42 -10.16 6.66
N THR A 554 39.17 -10.62 6.59
CA THR A 554 38.02 -10.02 7.33
C THR A 554 37.33 -11.07 8.20
N PRO A 555 38.02 -11.73 9.15
CA PRO A 555 37.44 -12.82 9.93
C PRO A 555 36.22 -12.36 10.77
N ALA A 556 36.19 -11.10 11.19
CA ALA A 556 35.01 -10.54 11.89
C ALA A 556 33.76 -10.50 11.01
N THR A 557 33.91 -10.25 9.71
CA THR A 557 32.81 -10.32 8.76
C THR A 557 32.35 -11.76 8.56
N ASP A 558 33.28 -12.70 8.36
CA ASP A 558 32.96 -14.12 8.18
C ASP A 558 32.20 -14.68 9.39
N LEU A 559 32.62 -14.32 10.60
CA LEU A 559 31.94 -14.69 11.83
C LEU A 559 30.54 -14.07 11.93
N ALA A 560 30.40 -12.80 11.55
CA ALA A 560 29.09 -12.12 11.56
C ALA A 560 28.12 -12.76 10.56
N LEU A 561 28.56 -13.05 9.34
CA LEU A 561 27.75 -13.70 8.31
C LEU A 561 27.32 -15.12 8.77
N SER A 562 28.20 -15.89 9.38
CA SER A 562 27.87 -17.22 9.95
C SER A 562 26.79 -17.13 11.02
N LYS A 563 26.89 -16.16 11.94
CA LYS A 563 25.88 -15.91 12.98
C LYS A 563 24.54 -15.46 12.42
N LEU A 564 24.54 -14.63 11.37
CA LEU A 564 23.32 -14.20 10.67
C LEU A 564 22.66 -15.36 9.91
N ALA A 565 23.47 -16.24 9.29
CA ALA A 565 22.97 -17.39 8.56
C ALA A 565 22.32 -18.44 9.46
N MET A 566 22.88 -18.66 10.66
CA MET A 566 22.37 -19.62 11.65
C MET A 566 22.12 -18.95 13.01
N PRO A 567 21.03 -18.19 13.16
CA PRO A 567 20.68 -17.59 14.44
C PRO A 567 20.48 -18.66 15.51
N GLY A 568 21.11 -18.45 16.69
CA GLY A 568 21.03 -19.39 17.83
C GLY A 568 22.12 -20.46 17.83
N TYR A 569 22.92 -20.63 16.77
CA TYR A 569 24.11 -21.44 16.80
C TYR A 569 25.28 -20.63 17.35
N HIS A 570 26.10 -21.28 18.22
CA HIS A 570 27.26 -20.62 18.84
C HIS A 570 28.49 -20.81 17.95
N PHE A 571 28.99 -19.73 17.40
CA PHE A 571 30.24 -19.70 16.66
C PHE A 571 31.32 -19.03 17.52
N ASP A 572 32.36 -19.77 17.90
CA ASP A 572 33.50 -19.27 18.71
C ASP A 572 34.50 -18.50 17.84
N THR A 573 34.71 -18.98 16.61
CA THR A 573 35.70 -18.43 15.68
C THR A 573 35.13 -18.26 14.28
N ALA A 574 35.79 -17.43 13.48
CA ALA A 574 35.48 -17.29 12.07
C ALA A 574 35.73 -18.61 11.33
N PRO A 575 34.94 -18.96 10.32
CA PRO A 575 35.15 -20.14 9.49
C PRO A 575 36.45 -20.03 8.71
N ASN A 576 37.13 -21.18 8.57
CA ASN A 576 38.42 -21.31 7.89
C ASN A 576 38.52 -22.58 7.04
N HIS A 577 37.38 -23.15 6.63
CA HIS A 577 37.27 -24.37 5.84
C HIS A 577 36.12 -24.23 4.85
N ASP A 578 36.07 -25.13 3.87
CA ASP A 578 34.92 -25.19 2.92
C ASP A 578 33.71 -25.79 3.62
N LEU A 579 32.55 -25.15 3.45
CA LEU A 579 31.29 -25.65 3.97
C LEU A 579 30.14 -25.35 2.96
N ILE A 580 29.36 -26.38 2.65
CA ILE A 580 28.07 -26.24 1.98
C ILE A 580 27.00 -26.75 2.97
N SER A 581 26.25 -25.83 3.55
CA SER A 581 25.16 -26.09 4.48
C SER A 581 23.83 -25.98 3.72
N ASP A 582 22.73 -26.35 4.41
CA ASP A 582 21.38 -26.31 3.81
C ASP A 582 20.89 -24.89 3.45
N CYS A 583 21.45 -23.83 4.04
CA CYS A 583 20.97 -22.45 3.84
C CYS A 583 22.08 -21.42 3.55
N TYR A 584 23.35 -21.83 3.56
CA TYR A 584 24.48 -20.99 3.21
C TYR A 584 25.68 -21.82 2.82
N ALA A 585 26.67 -21.20 2.17
CA ALA A 585 27.96 -21.84 1.90
C ALA A 585 29.09 -20.81 2.03
N HIS A 586 30.27 -21.30 2.39
CA HIS A 586 31.51 -20.52 2.32
C HIS A 586 32.69 -21.40 1.91
N PHE A 587 33.68 -20.75 1.31
CA PHE A 587 34.91 -21.42 0.91
C PHE A 587 36.10 -20.88 1.69
N GLU A 588 37.04 -21.78 2.04
CA GLU A 588 38.28 -21.42 2.76
C GLU A 588 39.03 -20.29 2.03
N LYS A 589 39.21 -20.45 0.70
CA LYS A 589 39.87 -19.45 -0.15
C LYS A 589 38.81 -18.69 -0.95
N THR A 590 38.69 -19.00 -2.22
CA THR A 590 37.62 -18.51 -3.07
C THR A 590 37.00 -19.65 -3.89
N LEU A 591 35.77 -19.44 -4.36
CA LEU A 591 35.09 -20.39 -5.24
C LEU A 591 35.95 -20.75 -6.46
N GLU A 592 36.62 -19.75 -7.06
CA GLU A 592 37.48 -19.97 -8.23
C GLU A 592 38.72 -20.78 -7.89
N HIS A 593 39.31 -20.61 -6.72
CA HIS A 593 40.44 -21.45 -6.25
C HIS A 593 40.00 -22.89 -6.18
N LYS A 594 38.85 -23.15 -5.56
CA LYS A 594 38.32 -24.51 -5.43
C LYS A 594 38.03 -25.14 -6.80
N LEU A 595 37.43 -24.37 -7.70
CA LEU A 595 37.19 -24.82 -9.08
C LEU A 595 38.50 -25.19 -9.79
N LYS A 596 39.53 -24.35 -9.70
CA LYS A 596 40.86 -24.64 -10.26
C LYS A 596 41.48 -25.89 -9.69
N ASP A 597 41.38 -26.10 -8.40
CA ASP A 597 41.91 -27.28 -7.71
C ASP A 597 41.24 -28.57 -8.19
N GLU A 598 39.89 -28.57 -8.34
CA GLU A 598 39.14 -29.75 -8.80
C GLU A 598 39.38 -30.06 -10.30
N LEU A 599 39.45 -29.06 -11.16
CA LEU A 599 39.72 -29.25 -12.60
C LEU A 599 41.21 -29.49 -12.88
N THR A 600 42.09 -29.27 -11.96
CA THR A 600 43.54 -29.06 -12.04
C THR A 600 43.92 -27.75 -12.76
N PRO A 601 44.97 -27.04 -12.29
CA PRO A 601 45.35 -25.73 -12.81
C PRO A 601 45.57 -25.69 -14.31
N ASP A 602 46.23 -26.73 -14.86
CA ASP A 602 46.56 -26.84 -16.27
C ASP A 602 45.33 -27.02 -17.16
N VAL A 603 44.43 -27.94 -16.77
CA VAL A 603 43.16 -28.18 -17.50
C VAL A 603 42.26 -26.95 -17.43
N HIS A 604 42.14 -26.36 -16.23
CA HIS A 604 41.36 -25.13 -16.08
C HIS A 604 41.88 -24.00 -16.97
N ALA A 605 43.19 -23.74 -16.96
CA ALA A 605 43.81 -22.69 -17.79
C ALA A 605 43.61 -22.93 -19.28
N ALA A 606 43.83 -24.18 -19.74
CA ALA A 606 43.64 -24.55 -21.15
C ALA A 606 42.17 -24.41 -21.59
N CYS A 607 41.20 -24.88 -20.77
CA CYS A 607 39.78 -24.79 -21.08
C CYS A 607 39.32 -23.34 -21.06
N LEU A 608 39.75 -22.52 -20.09
CA LEU A 608 39.42 -21.09 -20.01
C LEU A 608 39.95 -20.32 -21.22
N ALA A 609 41.21 -20.59 -21.66
CA ALA A 609 41.77 -19.98 -22.84
C ALA A 609 40.94 -20.32 -24.10
N ALA A 610 40.68 -21.61 -24.31
CA ALA A 610 39.87 -22.07 -25.44
C ALA A 610 38.39 -21.58 -25.38
N ALA A 611 37.85 -21.37 -24.21
CA ALA A 611 36.51 -20.81 -24.02
C ALA A 611 36.46 -19.28 -24.25
N SER A 612 37.58 -18.58 -24.01
CA SER A 612 37.69 -17.12 -24.17
C SER A 612 37.94 -16.68 -25.60
N GLU A 613 38.58 -17.52 -26.40
CA GLU A 613 39.00 -17.22 -27.79
C GLU A 613 37.83 -16.79 -28.70
N PRO A 614 36.69 -17.51 -28.74
CA PRO A 614 35.54 -17.12 -29.57
C PRO A 614 34.94 -15.74 -29.23
N PHE A 615 35.17 -15.25 -28.04
CA PHE A 615 34.69 -13.95 -27.58
C PHE A 615 35.73 -12.83 -27.74
N GLY A 616 36.93 -13.15 -28.21
CA GLY A 616 38.03 -12.18 -28.41
C GLY A 616 38.52 -11.57 -27.08
N VAL A 617 38.36 -12.28 -25.97
CA VAL A 617 38.80 -11.81 -24.65
C VAL A 617 40.02 -12.59 -24.17
N HIS A 618 40.93 -11.89 -23.48
CA HIS A 618 42.10 -12.57 -22.91
C HIS A 618 41.69 -13.30 -21.63
N PRO A 619 42.12 -14.55 -21.43
CA PRO A 619 41.80 -15.32 -20.23
C PRO A 619 42.45 -14.68 -19.00
N ASN A 620 41.61 -14.12 -18.15
CA ASN A 620 41.98 -13.48 -16.89
C ASN A 620 40.82 -13.62 -15.87
N ASN A 621 40.93 -12.98 -14.73
CA ASN A 621 39.87 -13.00 -13.70
C ASN A 621 38.57 -12.35 -14.18
N ASP A 622 38.58 -11.40 -15.10
CA ASP A 622 37.37 -10.79 -15.61
C ASP A 622 36.59 -11.70 -16.57
N THR A 623 37.27 -12.62 -17.28
CA THR A 623 36.57 -13.61 -18.12
C THR A 623 35.77 -14.62 -17.33
N GLN A 624 36.11 -14.87 -16.07
CA GLN A 624 35.34 -15.72 -15.14
C GLN A 624 34.05 -15.05 -14.67
N LYS A 625 33.85 -13.76 -14.93
CA LYS A 625 32.59 -13.03 -14.65
C LYS A 625 31.59 -13.16 -15.83
N ILE A 626 31.97 -13.81 -16.91
CA ILE A 626 31.13 -14.01 -18.10
C ILE A 626 30.50 -15.41 -18.04
N PRO A 627 29.19 -15.57 -17.78
CA PRO A 627 28.57 -16.89 -17.61
C PRO A 627 28.78 -17.85 -18.76
N GLU A 628 28.79 -17.34 -20.01
CA GLU A 628 29.02 -18.18 -21.20
C GLU A 628 30.47 -18.72 -21.26
N VAL A 629 31.47 -17.90 -20.91
CA VAL A 629 32.86 -18.36 -20.84
C VAL A 629 33.03 -19.43 -19.77
N VAL A 630 32.44 -19.23 -18.59
CA VAL A 630 32.48 -20.24 -17.52
C VAL A 630 31.77 -21.52 -17.95
N TYR A 631 30.61 -21.43 -18.60
CA TYR A 631 29.88 -22.58 -19.12
C TYR A 631 30.72 -23.39 -20.13
N GLN A 632 31.32 -22.72 -21.09
CA GLN A 632 32.19 -23.37 -22.09
C GLN A 632 33.47 -23.97 -21.46
N THR A 633 34.01 -23.32 -20.43
CA THR A 633 35.15 -23.84 -19.65
C THR A 633 34.78 -25.15 -18.96
N LEU A 634 33.64 -25.19 -18.27
CA LEU A 634 33.17 -26.39 -17.58
C LEU A 634 32.79 -27.50 -18.55
N LEU A 635 32.20 -27.19 -19.70
CA LEU A 635 31.85 -28.16 -20.74
C LEU A 635 33.08 -28.81 -21.33
N ARG A 636 34.12 -28.03 -21.71
CA ARG A 636 35.39 -28.54 -22.24
C ARG A 636 36.16 -29.35 -21.19
N ALA A 637 36.11 -28.96 -19.94
CA ALA A 637 36.71 -29.74 -18.84
C ALA A 637 36.02 -31.10 -18.71
N LYS A 638 34.69 -31.14 -18.82
CA LYS A 638 33.91 -32.38 -18.79
C LYS A 638 34.29 -33.32 -19.97
N GLU A 639 34.46 -32.78 -21.17
CA GLU A 639 34.95 -33.54 -22.34
C GLU A 639 36.34 -34.19 -22.10
N GLN A 640 37.15 -33.59 -21.22
CA GLN A 640 38.43 -34.12 -20.76
C GLN A 640 38.33 -35.02 -19.52
N GLY A 641 37.11 -35.40 -19.11
CA GLY A 641 36.86 -36.24 -17.95
C GLY A 641 37.07 -35.53 -16.63
N ARG A 642 37.02 -34.19 -16.60
CA ARG A 642 37.13 -33.38 -15.38
C ARG A 642 35.84 -32.62 -15.14
N GLU A 643 35.28 -32.76 -13.95
CA GLU A 643 34.08 -32.06 -13.54
C GLU A 643 34.28 -31.47 -12.12
N SER A 644 33.57 -30.40 -11.80
CA SER A 644 33.55 -29.86 -10.44
C SER A 644 32.38 -30.45 -9.67
N ASP A 645 32.66 -31.41 -8.80
CA ASP A 645 31.66 -32.04 -7.94
C ASP A 645 31.17 -31.05 -6.85
N MET A 646 32.05 -30.16 -6.41
CA MET A 646 31.71 -29.10 -5.46
C MET A 646 30.64 -28.15 -6.05
N LEU A 647 30.85 -27.63 -7.27
CA LEU A 647 29.85 -26.74 -7.89
C LEU A 647 28.52 -27.43 -8.14
N LYS A 648 28.56 -28.72 -8.59
CA LYS A 648 27.33 -29.50 -8.76
C LYS A 648 26.59 -29.68 -7.43
N ASN A 649 27.32 -30.02 -6.36
CA ASN A 649 26.74 -30.18 -5.03
C ASN A 649 26.16 -28.86 -4.51
N LEU A 650 26.87 -27.75 -4.68
CA LEU A 650 26.40 -26.41 -4.30
C LEU A 650 25.08 -26.07 -4.98
N VAL A 651 25.01 -26.21 -6.31
CA VAL A 651 23.78 -25.93 -7.09
C VAL A 651 22.64 -26.87 -6.71
N ARG A 652 22.90 -28.16 -6.48
CA ARG A 652 21.90 -29.12 -6.01
C ARG A 652 21.37 -28.76 -4.62
N THR A 653 22.25 -28.36 -3.70
CA THR A 653 21.85 -27.91 -2.36
C THR A 653 21.01 -26.64 -2.42
N MET A 654 21.43 -25.65 -3.21
CA MET A 654 20.63 -24.45 -3.43
C MET A 654 19.25 -24.76 -4.06
N TRP A 655 19.22 -25.62 -5.06
CA TRP A 655 17.95 -26.02 -5.70
C TRP A 655 17.01 -26.69 -4.69
N ARG A 656 17.50 -27.63 -3.92
CA ARG A 656 16.73 -28.31 -2.86
C ARG A 656 16.24 -27.31 -1.79
N PHE A 657 17.07 -26.35 -1.39
CA PHE A 657 16.69 -25.30 -0.44
C PHE A 657 15.45 -24.50 -0.91
N PHE A 658 15.40 -24.13 -2.20
CA PHE A 658 14.29 -23.30 -2.70
C PHE A 658 13.07 -24.11 -3.16
N ARG A 659 13.29 -25.29 -3.72
CA ARG A 659 12.24 -26.08 -4.36
C ARG A 659 11.74 -27.25 -3.52
N ASN A 660 12.52 -27.65 -2.54
CA ASN A 660 12.31 -28.88 -1.79
C ASN A 660 12.24 -30.14 -2.68
N GLU A 661 12.98 -30.12 -3.79
CA GLU A 661 13.01 -31.13 -4.84
C GLU A 661 14.48 -31.39 -5.22
N GLU A 662 14.79 -32.62 -5.62
CA GLU A 662 16.08 -32.94 -6.23
C GLU A 662 16.08 -32.53 -7.73
N ILE A 663 17.25 -32.18 -8.24
CA ILE A 663 17.41 -31.96 -9.68
C ILE A 663 17.25 -33.32 -10.36
N PRO A 664 16.31 -33.45 -11.33
CA PRO A 664 16.13 -34.71 -12.05
C PRO A 664 17.42 -35.12 -12.74
N GLU A 665 17.80 -36.41 -12.63
CA GLU A 665 18.86 -36.94 -13.47
C GLU A 665 18.41 -36.85 -14.92
N GLN A 666 19.18 -36.09 -15.74
CA GLN A 666 18.85 -35.96 -17.16
C GLN A 666 18.90 -37.33 -17.84
N PRO A 667 17.90 -37.72 -18.61
CA PRO A 667 18.07 -38.77 -19.61
C PRO A 667 19.17 -38.32 -20.61
N GLN A 668 20.08 -39.20 -20.94
CA GLN A 668 21.27 -38.92 -21.74
C GLN A 668 21.03 -38.50 -23.21
N GLU A 669 19.86 -38.05 -23.60
CA GLU A 669 19.57 -37.61 -24.97
C GLU A 669 18.62 -36.41 -25.00
N GLN A 670 19.20 -35.23 -25.13
CA GLN A 670 18.59 -34.14 -25.93
C GLN A 670 19.57 -32.96 -26.07
N ALA A 671 20.69 -33.26 -26.78
CA ALA A 671 21.53 -32.19 -27.35
C ALA A 671 21.03 -31.92 -28.78
N SER A 672 20.01 -31.11 -28.93
CA SER A 672 19.76 -30.37 -30.19
C SER A 672 18.41 -29.64 -30.11
N ILE A 673 18.40 -28.40 -29.60
CA ILE A 673 17.55 -27.32 -30.14
C ILE A 673 18.22 -26.01 -29.70
N VAL A 674 19.06 -25.49 -30.59
CA VAL A 674 19.40 -24.08 -30.68
C VAL A 674 18.52 -23.52 -31.81
N PRO A 675 17.56 -22.65 -31.55
CA PRO A 675 17.07 -21.73 -32.57
C PRO A 675 18.04 -20.54 -32.64
N ALA A 676 18.39 -20.18 -33.86
CA ALA A 676 19.24 -19.08 -34.28
C ALA A 676 18.72 -17.70 -33.79
#